data_04222f6eb9ef3cd668b756951393c25f
#
_entry.id   04222f6eb9ef3cd668b756951393c25f
#
_cell.length_a   1.000
_cell.length_b   1.000
_cell.length_c   1.000
_cell.angle_alpha   90.00
_cell.angle_beta   90.00
_cell.angle_gamma   90.00
#
_symmetry.space_group_name_H-M   'P 1'
#
loop_
_entity.id
_entity.type
_entity.pdbx_description
1 polymer ?
#
loop_
_entity_poly.entity_id
_entity_poly.type
_entity_poly.pdbx_seq_one_letter_code
_entity_poly.pdbx_strand_id
1 'polypeptide(L)'
;MATTTPAGVRAHAKHGGGQGDAPMTHRQIMEALSGLLLGMFVAILSSTIVSNALPHIIGDLGGGQSAYTWVVTAALLSMTAATPLWGKLADLYSKKALVQIALVIYVVASMAAGLSQNPGMLITFRVFQGIGVGGLSALAQIVMAAMISPRERGRYSGYLGATFAVATVGGPLLGGVITDTSWLGWRWCFYVGVPFAIIALIVLQKTLHLPVVKRQVKVDWGGATLIAAAVSLLLVWVTFAGDKYDWLSWQTYAMVGGSIVLGALFVLVESKASEPIIPLRLFKNRTITLASLASLFVGIAMFSGTVFFSQYFQLARDKSPTMSGVMTIPMIGGLFVSSTVSGQFITRTGRWKAWLVSGGVLVTAGLLLLGGIRYDTDYWKMAIFMALLGLGIGMMMQNLVLATQNQVSPSDLGSASSTVTFFRSLGGAVGVSALGAVMSRRITHYVQDGVSALDPKSQAALAGGSGSTDSIPDMDKLPAPIRTLMESAYGHGIADVFLIAGCLAAIAFLITLFIKEVPLKTKGALAQSADGDTPAQAEAPAAAAATAAQAPVPAAVAQTAPAASDGTAADTRPLAAVATIAEPGTGQGGTPVHGFVRGAESAPVPQAAVTLISLSGRQLGRSVAQADGSYALNAPGTGSYVLIASADGYQPQASTIVVGEEPVAYDILLSGTSGLTGVVRAAGSALPVKDAMVIVTDVRGDLLATAATGEQGDFALTDLVPGTVTVAVNASGYRPRALPVEVGATGVTRIEIDLDAGARLQGVVRAPHGPLADARVTLVDQAGNVVGTATTGSDGAYAFTDLDGGEYTVIATGYPPVATALTVTGPGVDGHDIELAHPGE
;
A
#
# COMPACT_ATOMS: atom_id res chain seq x y z
N MET A 1 6.36 -29.27 -64.99
CA MET A 1 5.06 -28.65 -64.75
C MET A 1 5.00 -28.30 -63.28
N ALA A 2 4.99 -27.03 -62.99
CA ALA A 2 5.16 -26.44 -61.68
C ALA A 2 3.83 -26.41 -60.90
N THR A 3 3.85 -26.88 -59.69
CA THR A 3 2.73 -26.73 -58.74
C THR A 3 3.12 -25.68 -57.72
N THR A 4 2.42 -24.55 -57.77
CA THR A 4 2.53 -23.43 -56.86
C THR A 4 1.84 -23.71 -55.53
N THR A 5 2.59 -23.54 -54.45
CA THR A 5 2.09 -23.55 -53.08
C THR A 5 1.55 -22.14 -52.67
N PRO A 6 0.38 -21.98 -52.09
CA PRO A 6 -0.09 -20.67 -51.64
C PRO A 6 0.54 -20.29 -50.29
N ALA A 7 0.93 -19.01 -50.18
CA ALA A 7 1.50 -18.38 -48.99
C ALA A 7 0.58 -18.37 -47.79
N GLY A 8 1.10 -18.77 -46.66
CA GLY A 8 0.41 -18.78 -45.39
C GLY A 8 0.10 -17.38 -44.85
N VAL A 9 -1.16 -17.16 -44.56
CA VAL A 9 -1.65 -16.00 -43.83
C VAL A 9 -1.19 -16.12 -42.37
N ARG A 10 -0.33 -15.18 -41.94
CA ARG A 10 0.00 -15.02 -40.52
C ARG A 10 -1.21 -14.46 -39.78
N ALA A 11 -1.89 -15.33 -39.08
CA ALA A 11 -2.89 -14.92 -38.10
C ALA A 11 -2.20 -14.19 -36.95
N HIS A 12 -2.53 -12.90 -36.76
CA HIS A 12 -2.21 -12.18 -35.55
C HIS A 12 -3.02 -12.79 -34.40
N ALA A 13 -2.40 -13.63 -33.59
CA ALA A 13 -2.96 -14.03 -32.32
C ALA A 13 -3.07 -12.79 -31.41
N LYS A 14 -4.30 -12.32 -31.19
CA LYS A 14 -4.64 -11.40 -30.12
C LYS A 14 -4.29 -12.07 -28.79
N HIS A 15 -3.28 -11.53 -28.10
CA HIS A 15 -3.02 -11.85 -26.70
C HIS A 15 -4.18 -11.30 -25.86
N GLY A 16 -5.12 -12.14 -25.56
CA GLY A 16 -6.19 -11.91 -24.60
C GLY A 16 -6.42 -13.19 -23.83
N GLY A 17 -5.68 -13.41 -22.76
CA GLY A 17 -5.83 -14.56 -21.88
C GLY A 17 -5.03 -14.38 -20.61
N GLY A 18 -5.69 -14.09 -19.49
CA GLY A 18 -5.38 -14.48 -18.12
C GLY A 18 -3.94 -14.35 -17.60
N GLN A 19 -3.45 -13.13 -17.38
CA GLN A 19 -2.38 -12.90 -16.41
C GLN A 19 -3.03 -12.39 -15.10
N GLY A 20 -3.69 -13.28 -14.35
CA GLY A 20 -4.44 -12.94 -13.14
C GLY A 20 -3.77 -13.34 -11.82
N ASP A 21 -2.87 -14.31 -11.78
CA ASP A 21 -2.50 -14.98 -10.52
C ASP A 21 -1.02 -14.96 -10.12
N ALA A 22 -0.12 -14.39 -10.89
CA ALA A 22 1.28 -14.25 -10.46
C ALA A 22 1.47 -12.92 -9.71
N PRO A 23 2.15 -12.89 -8.54
CA PRO A 23 2.50 -11.66 -7.87
C PRO A 23 3.29 -10.75 -8.82
N MET A 24 2.92 -9.46 -8.87
CA MET A 24 3.56 -8.49 -9.76
C MET A 24 5.07 -8.47 -9.50
N THR A 25 5.86 -8.55 -10.57
CA THR A 25 7.31 -8.44 -10.47
C THR A 25 7.74 -7.05 -10.00
N HIS A 26 8.89 -6.93 -9.35
CA HIS A 26 9.43 -5.64 -8.90
C HIS A 26 9.46 -4.59 -10.04
N ARG A 27 9.77 -5.01 -11.27
CA ARG A 27 9.78 -4.14 -12.45
C ARG A 27 8.38 -3.62 -12.77
N GLN A 28 7.37 -4.47 -12.79
CA GLN A 28 5.97 -4.07 -13.04
C GLN A 28 5.45 -3.12 -11.96
N ILE A 29 5.80 -3.37 -10.68
CA ILE A 29 5.47 -2.48 -9.57
C ILE A 29 6.12 -1.11 -9.78
N MET A 30 7.40 -1.05 -10.16
CA MET A 30 8.12 0.21 -10.39
C MET A 30 7.56 0.98 -11.58
N GLU A 31 7.22 0.30 -12.67
CA GLU A 31 6.60 0.91 -13.85
C GLU A 31 5.22 1.53 -13.51
N ALA A 32 4.36 0.81 -12.79
CA ALA A 32 3.06 1.33 -12.35
C ALA A 32 3.21 2.46 -11.30
N LEU A 33 4.16 2.29 -10.37
CA LEU A 33 4.43 3.26 -9.32
C LEU A 33 4.99 4.58 -9.91
N SER A 34 5.80 4.53 -10.97
CA SER A 34 6.35 5.73 -11.60
C SER A 34 5.27 6.69 -12.10
N GLY A 35 4.22 6.17 -12.72
CA GLY A 35 3.07 6.98 -13.15
C GLY A 35 2.28 7.58 -11.99
N LEU A 36 2.10 6.81 -10.90
CA LEU A 36 1.44 7.30 -9.68
C LEU A 36 2.27 8.38 -8.97
N LEU A 37 3.58 8.17 -8.85
CA LEU A 37 4.51 9.14 -8.26
C LEU A 37 4.55 10.43 -9.07
N LEU A 38 4.56 10.33 -10.40
CA LEU A 38 4.51 11.50 -11.27
C LEU A 38 3.18 12.26 -11.12
N GLY A 39 2.04 11.57 -11.01
CA GLY A 39 0.75 12.20 -10.71
C GLY A 39 0.74 12.91 -9.35
N MET A 40 1.28 12.28 -8.31
CA MET A 40 1.40 12.88 -6.98
C MET A 40 2.39 14.06 -6.98
N PHE A 41 3.51 13.94 -7.69
CA PHE A 41 4.47 15.03 -7.89
C PHE A 41 3.80 16.27 -8.45
N VAL A 42 3.04 16.11 -9.53
CA VAL A 42 2.31 17.22 -10.16
C VAL A 42 1.30 17.86 -9.22
N ALA A 43 0.56 17.05 -8.45
CA ALA A 43 -0.42 17.54 -7.49
C ALA A 43 0.21 18.44 -6.41
N ILE A 44 1.35 18.00 -5.83
CA ILE A 44 2.07 18.75 -4.79
C ILE A 44 2.76 19.96 -5.38
N LEU A 45 3.46 19.78 -6.51
CA LEU A 45 4.18 20.86 -7.20
C LEU A 45 3.24 22.02 -7.56
N SER A 46 2.09 21.73 -8.14
CA SER A 46 1.11 22.75 -8.48
C SER A 46 0.61 23.54 -7.27
N SER A 47 0.37 22.87 -6.14
CA SER A 47 -0.05 23.51 -4.92
C SER A 47 1.01 24.49 -4.40
N THR A 48 2.28 24.09 -4.41
CA THR A 48 3.41 24.88 -3.89
C THR A 48 3.82 26.04 -4.82
N ILE A 49 3.79 25.80 -6.14
CA ILE A 49 4.04 26.87 -7.13
C ILE A 49 3.02 28.00 -6.99
N VAL A 50 1.72 27.64 -6.99
CA VAL A 50 0.64 28.65 -6.93
C VAL A 50 0.68 29.42 -5.61
N SER A 51 0.93 28.75 -4.48
CA SER A 51 1.02 29.43 -3.19
C SER A 51 2.12 30.50 -3.16
N ASN A 52 3.22 30.28 -3.86
CA ASN A 52 4.34 31.22 -3.94
C ASN A 52 4.04 32.41 -4.89
N ALA A 53 3.39 32.15 -6.02
CA ALA A 53 3.05 33.15 -7.03
C ALA A 53 1.78 33.96 -6.70
N LEU A 54 1.01 33.55 -5.69
CA LEU A 54 -0.35 34.02 -5.43
C LEU A 54 -0.45 35.55 -5.19
N PRO A 55 0.48 36.24 -4.48
CA PRO A 55 0.43 37.69 -4.36
C PRO A 55 0.42 38.41 -5.72
N HIS A 56 1.27 37.95 -6.63
CA HIS A 56 1.35 38.48 -8.02
C HIS A 56 0.05 38.20 -8.79
N ILE A 57 -0.46 36.98 -8.69
CA ILE A 57 -1.69 36.55 -9.38
C ILE A 57 -2.90 37.41 -8.96
N ILE A 58 -3.06 37.62 -7.64
CA ILE A 58 -4.19 38.39 -7.11
C ILE A 58 -4.08 39.88 -7.45
N GLY A 59 -2.86 40.43 -7.43
CA GLY A 59 -2.60 41.78 -7.85
C GLY A 59 -3.01 42.03 -9.31
N ASP A 60 -2.61 41.15 -10.21
CA ASP A 60 -2.95 41.24 -11.65
C ASP A 60 -4.45 41.01 -11.92
N LEU A 61 -5.14 40.24 -11.13
CA LEU A 61 -6.57 39.99 -11.26
C LEU A 61 -7.44 41.06 -10.57
N GLY A 62 -6.84 42.10 -9.97
CA GLY A 62 -7.55 43.18 -9.25
C GLY A 62 -8.24 42.72 -7.98
N GLY A 63 -7.73 41.65 -7.33
CA GLY A 63 -8.27 41.10 -6.09
C GLY A 63 -7.55 41.66 -4.86
N GLY A 64 -8.25 41.67 -3.73
CA GLY A 64 -7.68 42.02 -2.41
C GLY A 64 -7.31 40.77 -1.59
N GLN A 65 -6.93 40.99 -0.31
CA GLN A 65 -6.55 39.97 0.66
C GLN A 65 -7.62 38.85 0.82
N SER A 66 -8.88 39.23 0.78
CA SER A 66 -9.98 38.24 0.82
C SER A 66 -9.95 37.27 -0.36
N ALA A 67 -9.67 37.77 -1.58
CA ALA A 67 -9.53 36.90 -2.76
C ALA A 67 -8.32 35.96 -2.65
N TYR A 68 -7.19 36.46 -2.15
CA TYR A 68 -6.01 35.68 -1.83
C TYR A 68 -6.34 34.49 -0.93
N THR A 69 -6.99 34.76 0.20
CA THR A 69 -7.38 33.75 1.18
C THR A 69 -8.34 32.72 0.56
N TRP A 70 -9.33 33.18 -0.22
CA TRP A 70 -10.29 32.29 -0.87
C TRP A 70 -9.65 31.35 -1.91
N VAL A 71 -8.69 31.82 -2.69
CA VAL A 71 -8.00 31.00 -3.70
C VAL A 71 -7.24 29.83 -3.05
N VAL A 72 -6.59 30.06 -1.90
CA VAL A 72 -5.92 29.01 -1.13
C VAL A 72 -6.94 28.09 -0.47
N THR A 73 -7.90 28.66 0.25
CA THR A 73 -8.87 27.91 1.05
C THR A 73 -9.76 27.04 0.16
N ALA A 74 -10.21 27.52 -0.99
CA ALA A 74 -11.07 26.76 -1.89
C ALA A 74 -10.41 25.46 -2.37
N ALA A 75 -9.12 25.50 -2.68
CA ALA A 75 -8.38 24.30 -3.09
C ALA A 75 -8.18 23.30 -1.93
N LEU A 76 -7.79 23.79 -0.75
CA LEU A 76 -7.62 22.92 0.44
C LEU A 76 -8.94 22.31 0.90
N LEU A 77 -10.01 23.10 0.88
CA LEU A 77 -11.34 22.67 1.26
C LEU A 77 -11.86 21.58 0.32
N SER A 78 -11.82 21.82 -0.98
CA SER A 78 -12.28 20.83 -1.95
C SER A 78 -11.42 19.56 -1.97
N MET A 79 -10.09 19.68 -1.79
CA MET A 79 -9.19 18.55 -1.64
C MET A 79 -9.57 17.70 -0.42
N THR A 80 -9.77 18.34 0.74
CA THR A 80 -10.10 17.65 1.98
C THR A 80 -11.47 16.97 1.90
N ALA A 81 -12.49 17.70 1.42
CA ALA A 81 -13.85 17.20 1.32
C ALA A 81 -14.01 16.06 0.29
N ALA A 82 -13.24 16.09 -0.81
CA ALA A 82 -13.31 15.05 -1.84
C ALA A 82 -12.54 13.77 -1.47
N THR A 83 -11.57 13.82 -0.56
CA THR A 83 -10.69 12.68 -0.22
C THR A 83 -11.45 11.41 0.21
N PRO A 84 -12.45 11.44 1.12
CA PRO A 84 -13.20 10.25 1.49
C PRO A 84 -14.00 9.66 0.33
N LEU A 85 -14.57 10.52 -0.52
CA LEU A 85 -15.31 10.09 -1.69
C LEU A 85 -14.41 9.30 -2.67
N TRP A 86 -13.20 9.79 -2.97
CA TRP A 86 -12.24 9.07 -3.80
C TRP A 86 -11.84 7.72 -3.21
N GLY A 87 -11.71 7.63 -1.88
CA GLY A 87 -11.43 6.37 -1.19
C GLY A 87 -12.53 5.36 -1.37
N LYS A 88 -13.79 5.76 -1.16
CA LYS A 88 -14.94 4.87 -1.36
C LYS A 88 -15.11 4.47 -2.82
N LEU A 89 -14.96 5.40 -3.74
CA LEU A 89 -14.99 5.09 -5.18
C LEU A 89 -13.90 4.07 -5.55
N ALA A 90 -12.71 4.12 -4.91
CA ALA A 90 -11.64 3.16 -5.17
C ALA A 90 -11.93 1.74 -4.67
N ASP A 91 -12.83 1.59 -3.70
CA ASP A 91 -13.31 0.28 -3.24
C ASP A 91 -14.39 -0.30 -4.19
N LEU A 92 -15.11 0.56 -4.92
CA LEU A 92 -16.25 0.19 -5.77
C LEU A 92 -15.92 0.11 -7.27
N TYR A 93 -14.97 0.90 -7.73
CA TYR A 93 -14.67 1.05 -9.16
C TYR A 93 -13.19 0.76 -9.48
N SER A 94 -12.88 0.76 -10.77
CA SER A 94 -11.52 0.59 -11.25
C SER A 94 -10.59 1.68 -10.72
N LYS A 95 -9.62 1.31 -9.91
CA LYS A 95 -8.60 2.21 -9.36
C LYS A 95 -7.83 2.93 -10.48
N LYS A 96 -7.53 2.23 -11.59
CA LYS A 96 -6.90 2.82 -12.77
C LYS A 96 -7.73 3.95 -13.37
N ALA A 97 -9.02 3.69 -13.63
CA ALA A 97 -9.91 4.70 -14.20
C ALA A 97 -10.05 5.91 -13.28
N LEU A 98 -10.13 5.70 -11.96
CA LEU A 98 -10.26 6.77 -10.99
C LEU A 98 -9.01 7.68 -10.94
N VAL A 99 -7.80 7.11 -10.97
CA VAL A 99 -6.56 7.90 -11.04
C VAL A 99 -6.52 8.72 -12.33
N GLN A 100 -6.94 8.14 -13.45
CA GLN A 100 -7.00 8.85 -14.73
C GLN A 100 -8.04 9.98 -14.72
N ILE A 101 -9.23 9.74 -14.16
CA ILE A 101 -10.27 10.78 -14.00
C ILE A 101 -9.75 11.91 -13.10
N ALA A 102 -9.09 11.61 -11.98
CA ALA A 102 -8.50 12.62 -11.10
C ALA A 102 -7.43 13.46 -11.82
N LEU A 103 -6.57 12.82 -12.64
CA LEU A 103 -5.60 13.52 -13.50
C LEU A 103 -6.27 14.41 -14.55
N VAL A 104 -7.33 13.93 -15.21
CA VAL A 104 -8.07 14.71 -16.21
C VAL A 104 -8.74 15.91 -15.56
N ILE A 105 -9.41 15.73 -14.41
CA ILE A 105 -10.01 16.85 -13.65
C ILE A 105 -8.92 17.88 -13.31
N TYR A 106 -7.77 17.43 -12.81
CA TYR A 106 -6.64 18.29 -12.50
C TYR A 106 -6.14 19.08 -13.71
N VAL A 107 -5.90 18.42 -14.84
CA VAL A 107 -5.41 19.04 -16.08
C VAL A 107 -6.40 20.10 -16.61
N VAL A 108 -7.68 19.73 -16.73
CA VAL A 108 -8.72 20.64 -17.22
C VAL A 108 -8.88 21.85 -16.30
N ALA A 109 -8.92 21.60 -14.99
CA ALA A 109 -9.03 22.68 -14.01
C ALA A 109 -7.79 23.59 -14.00
N SER A 110 -6.59 23.05 -14.15
CA SER A 110 -5.34 23.83 -14.24
C SER A 110 -5.30 24.68 -15.50
N MET A 111 -5.67 24.12 -16.64
CA MET A 111 -5.75 24.90 -17.89
C MET A 111 -6.76 26.04 -17.76
N ALA A 112 -7.94 25.77 -17.21
CA ALA A 112 -8.98 26.77 -16.99
C ALA A 112 -8.57 27.83 -15.97
N ALA A 113 -7.86 27.45 -14.89
CA ALA A 113 -7.31 28.37 -13.90
C ALA A 113 -6.32 29.37 -14.52
N GLY A 114 -5.44 28.89 -15.42
CA GLY A 114 -4.52 29.75 -16.16
C GLY A 114 -5.20 30.74 -17.12
N LEU A 115 -6.44 30.46 -17.54
CA LEU A 115 -7.27 31.37 -18.39
C LEU A 115 -8.12 32.33 -17.57
N SER A 116 -8.06 32.33 -16.25
CA SER A 116 -8.87 33.18 -15.38
C SER A 116 -8.61 34.66 -15.64
N GLN A 117 -9.68 35.46 -15.67
CA GLN A 117 -9.67 36.89 -15.89
C GLN A 117 -10.07 37.69 -14.65
N ASN A 118 -10.58 37.01 -13.63
CA ASN A 118 -10.99 37.62 -12.36
C ASN A 118 -10.82 36.61 -11.21
N PRO A 119 -10.75 37.08 -9.95
CA PRO A 119 -10.56 36.20 -8.80
C PRO A 119 -11.65 35.13 -8.64
N GLY A 120 -12.91 35.44 -8.98
CA GLY A 120 -14.03 34.49 -8.86
C GLY A 120 -13.89 33.27 -9.77
N MET A 121 -13.46 33.49 -11.04
CA MET A 121 -13.13 32.40 -11.95
C MET A 121 -11.98 31.53 -11.39
N LEU A 122 -10.93 32.18 -10.89
CA LEU A 122 -9.78 31.48 -10.34
C LEU A 122 -10.20 30.61 -9.14
N ILE A 123 -10.98 31.16 -8.19
CA ILE A 123 -11.50 30.41 -7.03
C ILE A 123 -12.30 29.19 -7.50
N THR A 124 -13.19 29.36 -8.48
CA THR A 124 -14.00 28.25 -9.02
C THR A 124 -13.14 27.13 -9.58
N PHE A 125 -12.15 27.45 -10.42
CA PHE A 125 -11.27 26.44 -10.98
C PHE A 125 -10.33 25.80 -9.95
N ARG A 126 -9.97 26.54 -8.89
CA ARG A 126 -9.24 25.99 -7.73
C ARG A 126 -10.04 24.94 -6.97
N VAL A 127 -11.37 25.06 -6.89
CA VAL A 127 -12.24 24.02 -6.33
C VAL A 127 -12.11 22.73 -7.14
N PHE A 128 -12.24 22.78 -8.45
CA PHE A 128 -12.09 21.59 -9.32
C PHE A 128 -10.68 21.02 -9.28
N GLN A 129 -9.67 21.88 -9.27
CA GLN A 129 -8.28 21.46 -9.14
C GLN A 129 -8.04 20.72 -7.81
N GLY A 130 -8.58 21.23 -6.70
CA GLY A 130 -8.52 20.62 -5.39
C GLY A 130 -9.18 19.22 -5.34
N ILE A 131 -10.31 19.03 -6.03
CA ILE A 131 -10.96 17.72 -6.17
C ILE A 131 -10.00 16.72 -6.84
N GLY A 132 -9.34 17.12 -7.93
CA GLY A 132 -8.35 16.30 -8.63
C GLY A 132 -7.14 15.95 -7.75
N VAL A 133 -6.56 16.94 -7.08
CA VAL A 133 -5.41 16.78 -6.17
C VAL A 133 -5.74 15.87 -4.99
N GLY A 134 -6.93 16.01 -4.40
CA GLY A 134 -7.42 15.13 -3.32
C GLY A 134 -7.52 13.68 -3.76
N GLY A 135 -8.03 13.48 -5.00
CA GLY A 135 -8.07 12.16 -5.64
C GLY A 135 -6.69 11.56 -5.84
N LEU A 136 -5.76 12.30 -6.43
CA LEU A 136 -4.40 11.82 -6.69
C LEU A 136 -3.66 11.43 -5.41
N SER A 137 -3.80 12.25 -4.36
CA SER A 137 -3.15 11.99 -3.06
C SER A 137 -3.67 10.73 -2.36
N ALA A 138 -4.98 10.51 -2.37
CA ALA A 138 -5.59 9.32 -1.78
C ALA A 138 -5.36 8.07 -2.63
N LEU A 139 -5.61 8.16 -3.95
CA LEU A 139 -5.53 7.02 -4.86
C LEU A 139 -4.10 6.50 -5.02
N ALA A 140 -3.07 7.36 -4.96
CA ALA A 140 -1.68 6.91 -5.00
C ALA A 140 -1.37 5.92 -3.86
N GLN A 141 -1.81 6.21 -2.65
CA GLN A 141 -1.63 5.33 -1.49
C GLN A 141 -2.50 4.06 -1.58
N ILE A 142 -3.74 4.19 -2.07
CA ILE A 142 -4.67 3.07 -2.22
C ILE A 142 -4.18 2.09 -3.30
N VAL A 143 -3.73 2.60 -4.44
CA VAL A 143 -3.21 1.77 -5.54
C VAL A 143 -1.91 1.08 -5.13
N MET A 144 -1.00 1.78 -4.46
CA MET A 144 0.21 1.16 -3.88
C MET A 144 -0.16 0.05 -2.90
N ALA A 145 -1.16 0.27 -2.06
CA ALA A 145 -1.63 -0.72 -1.10
C ALA A 145 -2.33 -1.93 -1.74
N ALA A 146 -2.93 -1.75 -2.91
CA ALA A 146 -3.51 -2.85 -3.67
C ALA A 146 -2.43 -3.73 -4.32
N MET A 147 -1.34 -3.14 -4.83
CA MET A 147 -0.28 -3.85 -5.55
C MET A 147 0.73 -4.54 -4.62
N ILE A 148 1.03 -3.94 -3.45
CA ILE A 148 2.17 -4.30 -2.62
C ILE A 148 1.70 -4.79 -1.25
N SER A 149 2.28 -5.88 -0.76
CA SER A 149 1.97 -6.39 0.60
C SER A 149 2.34 -5.37 1.69
N PRO A 150 1.61 -5.31 2.82
CA PRO A 150 1.93 -4.38 3.91
C PRO A 150 3.38 -4.44 4.37
N ARG A 151 3.98 -5.61 4.40
CA ARG A 151 5.38 -5.81 4.81
C ARG A 151 6.38 -5.19 3.82
N GLU A 152 6.10 -5.27 2.52
CA GLU A 152 7.00 -4.77 1.46
C GLU A 152 6.83 -3.27 1.17
N ARG A 153 5.68 -2.66 1.54
CA ARG A 153 5.40 -1.24 1.30
C ARG A 153 6.45 -0.32 1.86
N GLY A 154 7.07 -0.68 2.97
CA GLY A 154 8.16 0.07 3.57
C GLY A 154 9.28 0.38 2.58
N ARG A 155 9.64 -0.56 1.71
CA ARG A 155 10.66 -0.38 0.67
C ARG A 155 10.30 0.72 -0.34
N TYR A 156 9.00 0.88 -0.64
CA TYR A 156 8.51 1.82 -1.64
C TYR A 156 8.10 3.18 -1.04
N SER A 157 7.95 3.27 0.28
CA SER A 157 7.57 4.53 0.96
C SER A 157 8.62 5.63 0.80
N GLY A 158 9.90 5.27 0.64
CA GLY A 158 10.98 6.19 0.33
C GLY A 158 10.76 6.96 -0.98
N TYR A 159 10.23 6.31 -2.01
CA TYR A 159 9.91 6.98 -3.29
C TYR A 159 8.78 8.00 -3.15
N LEU A 160 7.77 7.71 -2.31
CA LEU A 160 6.73 8.68 -1.98
C LEU A 160 7.30 9.89 -1.25
N GLY A 161 8.17 9.65 -0.27
CA GLY A 161 8.87 10.71 0.47
C GLY A 161 9.76 11.56 -0.45
N ALA A 162 10.51 10.93 -1.37
CA ALA A 162 11.33 11.63 -2.36
C ALA A 162 10.50 12.51 -3.29
N THR A 163 9.38 11.98 -3.80
CA THR A 163 8.45 12.72 -4.66
C THR A 163 7.89 13.94 -3.93
N PHE A 164 7.48 13.78 -2.68
CA PHE A 164 7.00 14.88 -1.85
C PHE A 164 8.10 15.93 -1.64
N ALA A 165 9.32 15.49 -1.32
CA ALA A 165 10.47 16.36 -1.10
C ALA A 165 10.81 17.20 -2.34
N VAL A 166 10.97 16.55 -3.50
CA VAL A 166 11.32 17.21 -4.76
C VAL A 166 10.23 18.19 -5.21
N ALA A 167 8.95 17.81 -5.07
CA ALA A 167 7.82 18.68 -5.43
C ALA A 167 7.71 19.91 -4.52
N THR A 168 7.95 19.75 -3.21
CA THR A 168 7.86 20.83 -2.24
C THR A 168 9.00 21.85 -2.38
N VAL A 169 10.22 21.42 -2.65
CA VAL A 169 11.37 22.31 -2.93
C VAL A 169 11.27 22.90 -4.33
N GLY A 170 10.88 22.07 -5.32
CA GLY A 170 10.78 22.50 -6.71
C GLY A 170 9.71 23.57 -6.94
N GLY A 171 8.66 23.59 -6.10
CA GLY A 171 7.56 24.55 -6.24
C GLY A 171 7.98 26.00 -6.13
N PRO A 172 8.56 26.46 -5.00
CA PRO A 172 9.06 27.80 -4.86
C PRO A 172 10.10 28.20 -5.90
N LEU A 173 11.00 27.28 -6.27
CA LEU A 173 12.03 27.53 -7.28
C LEU A 173 11.40 27.79 -8.65
N LEU A 174 10.53 26.91 -9.10
CA LEU A 174 9.85 27.04 -10.40
C LEU A 174 8.87 28.23 -10.39
N GLY A 175 8.14 28.42 -9.27
CA GLY A 175 7.23 29.56 -9.11
C GLY A 175 7.97 30.88 -9.17
N GLY A 176 9.13 31.01 -8.50
CA GLY A 176 9.98 32.19 -8.55
C GLY A 176 10.50 32.45 -9.97
N VAL A 177 11.09 31.46 -10.63
CA VAL A 177 11.58 31.59 -12.00
C VAL A 177 10.46 32.01 -12.97
N ILE A 178 9.26 31.44 -12.81
CA ILE A 178 8.10 31.77 -13.67
C ILE A 178 7.65 33.20 -13.43
N THR A 179 7.55 33.66 -12.18
CA THR A 179 7.08 35.02 -11.85
C THR A 179 8.12 36.09 -12.16
N ASP A 180 9.42 35.77 -11.98
CA ASP A 180 10.52 36.71 -12.25
C ASP A 180 10.80 36.86 -13.74
N THR A 181 10.33 35.94 -14.59
CA THR A 181 10.55 35.96 -16.04
C THR A 181 9.45 36.73 -16.74
N SER A 182 9.76 37.91 -17.24
CA SER A 182 8.79 38.89 -17.79
C SER A 182 7.94 38.37 -18.97
N TRP A 183 8.43 37.39 -19.74
CA TRP A 183 7.72 36.83 -20.91
C TRP A 183 6.84 35.61 -20.61
N LEU A 184 7.06 34.93 -19.46
CA LEU A 184 6.26 33.77 -19.05
C LEU A 184 4.96 34.19 -18.36
N GLY A 185 5.03 35.08 -17.39
CA GLY A 185 3.91 35.51 -16.58
C GLY A 185 3.32 34.41 -15.67
N TRP A 186 2.54 34.79 -14.68
CA TRP A 186 2.01 33.92 -13.64
C TRP A 186 1.09 32.78 -14.15
N ARG A 187 0.50 32.90 -15.33
CA ARG A 187 -0.37 31.87 -15.94
C ARG A 187 0.35 30.55 -16.13
N TRP A 188 1.65 30.60 -16.39
CA TRP A 188 2.48 29.40 -16.51
C TRP A 188 2.63 28.60 -15.22
N CYS A 189 2.36 29.22 -14.06
CA CYS A 189 2.30 28.48 -12.77
C CYS A 189 1.24 27.37 -12.79
N PHE A 190 0.17 27.53 -13.58
CA PHE A 190 -0.87 26.53 -13.76
C PHE A 190 -0.57 25.56 -14.90
N TYR A 191 0.16 26.00 -15.93
CA TYR A 191 0.42 25.19 -17.13
C TYR A 191 1.63 24.28 -16.97
N VAL A 192 2.61 24.61 -16.14
CA VAL A 192 3.84 23.84 -16.00
C VAL A 192 3.62 22.41 -15.53
N GLY A 193 2.58 22.15 -14.75
CA GLY A 193 2.19 20.82 -14.29
C GLY A 193 1.50 19.96 -15.34
N VAL A 194 0.89 20.60 -16.38
CA VAL A 194 0.05 19.90 -17.36
C VAL A 194 0.83 18.90 -18.21
N PRO A 195 2.01 19.20 -18.77
CA PRO A 195 2.82 18.22 -19.51
C PRO A 195 3.15 16.97 -18.67
N PHE A 196 3.56 17.17 -17.42
CA PHE A 196 3.87 16.05 -16.51
C PHE A 196 2.63 15.21 -16.19
N ALA A 197 1.46 15.84 -16.01
CA ALA A 197 0.20 15.14 -15.80
C ALA A 197 -0.22 14.31 -17.02
N ILE A 198 -0.01 14.82 -18.24
CA ILE A 198 -0.26 14.09 -19.49
C ILE A 198 0.69 12.89 -19.60
N ILE A 199 1.99 13.08 -19.29
CA ILE A 199 2.96 11.97 -19.25
C ILE A 199 2.52 10.93 -18.23
N ALA A 200 2.11 11.34 -17.01
CA ALA A 200 1.60 10.43 -15.99
C ALA A 200 0.38 9.63 -16.49
N LEU A 201 -0.55 10.27 -17.19
CA LEU A 201 -1.73 9.64 -17.78
C LEU A 201 -1.34 8.58 -18.82
N ILE A 202 -0.39 8.88 -19.71
CA ILE A 202 0.11 7.95 -20.73
C ILE A 202 0.83 6.76 -20.07
N VAL A 203 1.70 7.03 -19.09
CA VAL A 203 2.42 5.98 -18.36
C VAL A 203 1.43 5.07 -17.65
N LEU A 204 0.48 5.61 -16.88
CA LEU A 204 -0.54 4.83 -16.16
C LEU A 204 -1.44 4.04 -17.12
N GLN A 205 -1.75 4.58 -18.30
CA GLN A 205 -2.53 3.84 -19.29
C GLN A 205 -1.80 2.58 -19.77
N LYS A 206 -0.48 2.65 -19.93
CA LYS A 206 0.34 1.54 -20.41
C LYS A 206 0.76 0.56 -19.32
N THR A 207 1.04 1.04 -18.10
CA THR A 207 1.70 0.24 -17.05
C THR A 207 0.76 -0.27 -15.96
N LEU A 208 -0.31 0.47 -15.65
CA LEU A 208 -1.20 0.09 -14.55
C LEU A 208 -2.27 -0.89 -15.02
N HIS A 209 -2.07 -2.17 -14.71
CA HIS A 209 -3.02 -3.26 -14.96
C HIS A 209 -3.47 -3.84 -13.63
N LEU A 210 -4.65 -3.44 -13.17
CA LEU A 210 -5.25 -3.96 -11.94
C LEU A 210 -6.56 -4.66 -12.31
N PRO A 211 -6.86 -5.83 -11.73
CA PRO A 211 -8.13 -6.50 -11.91
C PRO A 211 -9.27 -5.60 -11.42
N VAL A 212 -10.35 -5.57 -12.17
CA VAL A 212 -11.53 -4.76 -11.86
C VAL A 212 -12.57 -5.65 -11.21
N VAL A 213 -12.72 -5.54 -9.91
CA VAL A 213 -13.84 -6.16 -9.20
C VAL A 213 -15.02 -5.18 -9.27
N LYS A 214 -15.95 -5.43 -10.21
CA LYS A 214 -17.18 -4.63 -10.30
C LYS A 214 -18.15 -5.07 -9.21
N ARG A 215 -18.48 -4.19 -8.29
CA ARG A 215 -19.59 -4.34 -7.33
C ARG A 215 -20.78 -3.51 -7.81
N GLN A 216 -21.95 -4.15 -7.93
CA GLN A 216 -23.20 -3.44 -8.27
C GLN A 216 -23.83 -2.87 -7.01
N VAL A 217 -23.26 -1.77 -6.51
CA VAL A 217 -23.74 -1.09 -5.30
C VAL A 217 -23.92 0.41 -5.56
N LYS A 218 -24.88 1.02 -4.88
CA LYS A 218 -25.15 2.45 -5.01
C LYS A 218 -24.23 3.23 -4.06
N VAL A 219 -23.56 4.27 -4.58
CA VAL A 219 -22.77 5.19 -3.77
C VAL A 219 -23.69 6.04 -2.91
N ASP A 220 -23.35 6.25 -1.64
CA ASP A 220 -24.05 7.18 -0.76
C ASP A 220 -23.70 8.65 -1.06
N TRP A 221 -24.39 9.23 -2.03
CA TRP A 221 -24.22 10.65 -2.37
C TRP A 221 -24.73 11.58 -1.27
N GLY A 222 -25.70 11.13 -0.43
CA GLY A 222 -26.20 11.89 0.70
C GLY A 222 -25.13 12.07 1.77
N GLY A 223 -24.48 10.98 2.18
CA GLY A 223 -23.34 11.03 3.11
C GLY A 223 -22.18 11.85 2.55
N ALA A 224 -21.84 11.68 1.26
CA ALA A 224 -20.78 12.46 0.62
C ALA A 224 -21.05 13.98 0.67
N THR A 225 -22.27 14.41 0.39
CA THR A 225 -22.67 15.82 0.43
C THR A 225 -22.65 16.36 1.86
N LEU A 226 -23.16 15.59 2.84
CA LEU A 226 -23.18 16.01 4.24
C LEU A 226 -21.80 16.20 4.83
N ILE A 227 -20.86 15.26 4.60
CA ILE A 227 -19.49 15.39 5.11
C ILE A 227 -18.76 16.55 4.42
N ALA A 228 -18.94 16.69 3.11
CA ALA A 228 -18.35 17.80 2.36
C ALA A 228 -18.89 19.16 2.89
N ALA A 229 -20.19 19.28 3.11
CA ALA A 229 -20.80 20.50 3.66
C ALA A 229 -20.35 20.78 5.10
N ALA A 230 -20.31 19.77 5.97
CA ALA A 230 -19.87 19.91 7.36
C ALA A 230 -18.42 20.40 7.45
N VAL A 231 -17.53 19.75 6.69
CA VAL A 231 -16.10 20.10 6.64
C VAL A 231 -15.89 21.46 6.00
N SER A 232 -16.63 21.77 4.92
CA SER A 232 -16.56 23.07 4.26
C SER A 232 -16.97 24.20 5.19
N LEU A 233 -18.06 24.04 5.92
CA LEU A 233 -18.54 25.05 6.85
C LEU A 233 -17.55 25.25 8.02
N LEU A 234 -16.98 24.18 8.53
CA LEU A 234 -15.94 24.23 9.57
C LEU A 234 -14.69 24.96 9.07
N LEU A 235 -14.19 24.61 7.88
CA LEU A 235 -12.97 25.22 7.34
C LEU A 235 -13.18 26.70 6.99
N VAL A 236 -14.33 27.06 6.43
CA VAL A 236 -14.68 28.47 6.16
C VAL A 236 -14.73 29.24 7.46
N TRP A 237 -15.37 28.70 8.52
CA TRP A 237 -15.38 29.32 9.83
C TRP A 237 -13.97 29.54 10.37
N VAL A 238 -13.14 28.50 10.46
CA VAL A 238 -11.79 28.60 11.03
C VAL A 238 -10.91 29.58 10.23
N THR A 239 -11.11 29.67 8.91
CA THR A 239 -10.32 30.56 8.04
C THR A 239 -10.65 32.03 8.27
N PHE A 240 -11.89 32.38 8.53
CA PHE A 240 -12.35 33.78 8.62
C PHE A 240 -12.69 34.26 10.02
N ALA A 241 -12.70 33.38 11.03
CA ALA A 241 -12.94 33.77 12.40
C ALA A 241 -11.75 34.57 12.94
N GLY A 242 -12.05 35.75 13.51
CA GLY A 242 -11.06 36.70 14.01
C GLY A 242 -10.56 37.69 12.97
N ASP A 243 -10.97 37.55 11.70
CA ASP A 243 -10.71 38.46 10.58
C ASP A 243 -11.99 39.19 10.13
N LYS A 244 -12.96 38.44 9.59
CA LYS A 244 -14.25 38.99 9.11
C LYS A 244 -15.33 39.07 10.17
N TYR A 245 -15.24 38.27 11.22
CA TYR A 245 -16.18 38.23 12.34
C TYR A 245 -15.49 37.75 13.62
N ASP A 246 -15.97 38.25 14.75
CA ASP A 246 -15.39 37.89 16.04
C ASP A 246 -15.57 36.41 16.40
N TRP A 247 -14.61 35.87 17.16
CA TRP A 247 -14.64 34.48 17.64
C TRP A 247 -15.89 34.15 18.46
N LEU A 248 -16.50 35.11 19.13
CA LEU A 248 -17.70 34.96 19.94
C LEU A 248 -18.89 35.70 19.29
N SER A 249 -19.04 35.58 17.97
CA SER A 249 -20.12 36.21 17.22
C SER A 249 -21.24 35.21 16.89
N TRP A 250 -22.42 35.71 16.51
CA TRP A 250 -23.52 34.85 16.09
C TRP A 250 -23.17 34.02 14.86
N GLN A 251 -22.33 34.55 13.95
CA GLN A 251 -21.81 33.84 12.77
C GLN A 251 -21.00 32.60 13.21
N THR A 252 -20.14 32.72 14.22
CA THR A 252 -19.38 31.60 14.80
C THR A 252 -20.33 30.53 15.33
N TYR A 253 -21.33 30.92 16.12
CA TYR A 253 -22.29 29.94 16.67
C TYR A 253 -23.11 29.28 15.55
N ALA A 254 -23.52 30.02 14.53
CA ALA A 254 -24.25 29.49 13.38
C ALA A 254 -23.40 28.50 12.56
N MET A 255 -22.13 28.84 12.26
CA MET A 255 -21.25 28.03 11.42
C MET A 255 -20.76 26.78 12.17
N VAL A 256 -20.30 26.92 13.40
CA VAL A 256 -19.87 25.78 14.23
C VAL A 256 -21.06 24.88 14.58
N GLY A 257 -22.16 25.45 15.00
CA GLY A 257 -23.40 24.70 15.27
C GLY A 257 -23.91 24.00 14.01
N GLY A 258 -23.92 24.70 12.87
CA GLY A 258 -24.27 24.11 11.57
C GLY A 258 -23.36 22.97 11.16
N SER A 259 -22.04 23.12 11.34
CA SER A 259 -21.07 22.05 11.05
C SER A 259 -21.29 20.84 11.95
N ILE A 260 -21.55 21.02 13.24
CA ILE A 260 -21.85 19.94 14.19
C ILE A 260 -23.16 19.23 13.80
N VAL A 261 -24.20 19.99 13.45
CA VAL A 261 -25.50 19.42 13.02
C VAL A 261 -25.33 18.62 11.72
N LEU A 262 -24.62 19.16 10.72
CA LEU A 262 -24.34 18.44 9.47
C LEU A 262 -23.49 17.18 9.73
N GLY A 263 -22.51 17.26 10.63
CA GLY A 263 -21.71 16.10 11.05
C GLY A 263 -22.54 15.03 11.76
N ALA A 264 -23.48 15.43 12.63
CA ALA A 264 -24.40 14.51 13.27
C ALA A 264 -25.37 13.86 12.26
N LEU A 265 -25.89 14.64 11.31
CA LEU A 265 -26.72 14.12 10.21
C LEU A 265 -25.90 13.17 9.32
N PHE A 266 -24.65 13.47 9.03
CA PHE A 266 -23.75 12.58 8.32
C PHE A 266 -23.62 11.24 9.04
N VAL A 267 -23.33 11.22 10.36
CA VAL A 267 -23.23 9.99 11.14
C VAL A 267 -24.54 9.20 11.13
N LEU A 268 -25.69 9.88 11.20
CA LEU A 268 -27.02 9.23 11.12
C LEU A 268 -27.27 8.59 9.75
N VAL A 269 -26.91 9.28 8.66
CA VAL A 269 -27.06 8.74 7.30
C VAL A 269 -26.10 7.56 7.08
N GLU A 270 -24.82 7.70 7.45
CA GLU A 270 -23.80 6.65 7.37
C GLU A 270 -24.17 5.39 8.18
N SER A 271 -24.83 5.57 9.32
CA SER A 271 -25.26 4.43 10.13
C SER A 271 -26.37 3.59 9.48
N LYS A 272 -27.11 4.15 8.52
CA LYS A 272 -28.21 3.52 7.79
C LYS A 272 -27.87 3.18 6.34
N ALA A 273 -26.78 3.74 5.82
CA ALA A 273 -26.37 3.52 4.44
C ALA A 273 -25.90 2.07 4.23
N SER A 274 -26.29 1.46 3.11
CA SER A 274 -25.83 0.13 2.71
C SER A 274 -24.34 0.12 2.35
N GLU A 275 -23.86 1.22 1.74
CA GLU A 275 -22.45 1.40 1.36
C GLU A 275 -21.97 2.78 1.80
N PRO A 276 -21.66 2.94 3.09
CA PRO A 276 -21.24 4.22 3.67
C PRO A 276 -19.93 4.73 3.08
N ILE A 277 -19.76 6.05 2.98
CA ILE A 277 -18.53 6.72 2.51
C ILE A 277 -17.36 6.45 3.49
N ILE A 278 -17.63 6.63 4.76
CA ILE A 278 -16.71 6.29 5.85
C ILE A 278 -17.38 5.24 6.73
N PRO A 279 -17.14 3.94 6.50
CA PRO A 279 -17.78 2.89 7.29
C PRO A 279 -17.51 3.07 8.78
N LEU A 280 -18.55 3.41 9.56
CA LEU A 280 -18.42 3.67 11.02
C LEU A 280 -17.86 2.45 11.77
N ARG A 281 -17.99 1.23 11.19
CA ARG A 281 -17.38 -0.01 11.71
C ARG A 281 -15.86 0.07 11.80
N LEU A 282 -15.20 0.89 10.95
CA LEU A 282 -13.75 1.08 10.98
C LEU A 282 -13.30 1.66 12.33
N PHE A 283 -14.09 2.56 12.91
CA PHE A 283 -13.78 3.17 14.20
C PHE A 283 -14.00 2.26 15.41
N LYS A 284 -14.62 1.08 15.23
CA LYS A 284 -14.63 0.03 16.27
C LYS A 284 -13.23 -0.58 16.44
N ASN A 285 -12.37 -0.51 15.43
CA ASN A 285 -10.97 -0.92 15.54
C ASN A 285 -10.15 0.19 16.19
N ARG A 286 -9.64 -0.09 17.39
CA ARG A 286 -8.85 0.87 18.19
C ARG A 286 -7.62 1.41 17.43
N THR A 287 -6.95 0.58 16.64
CA THR A 287 -5.78 1.00 15.88
C THR A 287 -6.15 2.03 14.81
N ILE A 288 -7.25 1.82 14.08
CA ILE A 288 -7.72 2.74 13.03
C ILE A 288 -8.14 4.07 13.63
N THR A 289 -8.89 4.05 14.74
CA THR A 289 -9.34 5.27 15.44
C THR A 289 -8.16 6.09 15.94
N LEU A 290 -7.21 5.44 16.62
CA LEU A 290 -6.02 6.12 17.15
C LEU A 290 -5.09 6.61 16.02
N ALA A 291 -4.95 5.84 14.93
CA ALA A 291 -4.16 6.26 13.76
C ALA A 291 -4.78 7.47 13.05
N SER A 292 -6.10 7.50 12.90
CA SER A 292 -6.82 8.64 12.31
C SER A 292 -6.69 9.89 13.17
N LEU A 293 -6.85 9.75 14.49
CA LEU A 293 -6.69 10.87 15.44
C LEU A 293 -5.24 11.36 15.50
N ALA A 294 -4.25 10.46 15.53
CA ALA A 294 -2.84 10.84 15.46
C ALA A 294 -2.52 11.55 14.13
N SER A 295 -3.10 11.09 13.01
CA SER A 295 -2.91 11.71 11.70
C SER A 295 -3.44 13.14 11.63
N LEU A 296 -4.51 13.48 12.35
CA LEU A 296 -5.02 14.84 12.46
C LEU A 296 -3.95 15.76 13.05
N PHE A 297 -3.34 15.39 14.18
CA PHE A 297 -2.31 16.20 14.84
C PHE A 297 -1.00 16.21 14.04
N VAL A 298 -0.63 15.12 13.40
CA VAL A 298 0.53 15.08 12.48
C VAL A 298 0.30 16.00 11.28
N GLY A 299 -0.95 16.09 10.80
CA GLY A 299 -1.34 17.05 9.77
C GLY A 299 -1.11 18.48 10.20
N ILE A 300 -1.51 18.86 11.42
CA ILE A 300 -1.24 20.17 11.99
C ILE A 300 0.27 20.45 11.97
N ALA A 301 1.09 19.55 12.50
CA ALA A 301 2.53 19.69 12.58
C ALA A 301 3.20 19.85 11.20
N MET A 302 2.79 19.01 10.23
CA MET A 302 3.34 19.01 8.87
C MET A 302 3.04 20.31 8.12
N PHE A 303 1.78 20.71 8.10
CA PHE A 303 1.36 21.91 7.37
C PHE A 303 1.83 23.19 8.06
N SER A 304 1.87 23.21 9.40
CA SER A 304 2.46 24.33 10.16
C SER A 304 3.92 24.52 9.82
N GLY A 305 4.70 23.44 9.78
CA GLY A 305 6.09 23.49 9.34
C GLY A 305 6.22 24.07 7.93
N THR A 306 5.46 23.56 6.98
CA THR A 306 5.57 23.99 5.58
C THR A 306 5.19 25.46 5.38
N VAL A 307 4.09 25.91 5.99
CA VAL A 307 3.55 27.27 5.79
C VAL A 307 4.32 28.32 6.58
N PHE A 308 4.51 28.08 7.89
CA PHE A 308 5.07 29.11 8.76
C PHE A 308 6.59 29.25 8.65
N PHE A 309 7.34 28.23 8.18
CA PHE A 309 8.74 28.44 7.82
C PHE A 309 8.90 29.39 6.64
N SER A 310 8.04 29.27 5.63
CA SER A 310 8.08 30.18 4.49
C SER A 310 7.86 31.63 4.95
N GLN A 311 6.87 31.86 5.80
CA GLN A 311 6.61 33.19 6.37
C GLN A 311 7.74 33.67 7.28
N TYR A 312 8.30 32.80 8.13
CA TYR A 312 9.41 33.17 8.98
C TYR A 312 10.64 33.64 8.17
N PHE A 313 11.03 32.88 7.15
CA PHE A 313 12.19 33.26 6.34
C PHE A 313 11.95 34.54 5.53
N GLN A 314 10.74 34.75 5.04
CA GLN A 314 10.41 35.93 4.26
C GLN A 314 10.18 37.17 5.13
N LEU A 315 9.44 37.09 6.24
CA LEU A 315 8.99 38.23 7.03
C LEU A 315 9.86 38.52 8.24
N ALA A 316 10.46 37.50 8.90
CA ALA A 316 11.34 37.71 10.04
C ALA A 316 12.82 37.74 9.68
N ARG A 317 13.19 37.20 8.50
CA ARG A 317 14.61 37.11 8.07
C ARG A 317 14.88 37.78 6.74
N ASP A 318 13.89 38.40 6.14
CA ASP A 318 14.00 39.17 4.90
C ASP A 318 14.69 38.38 3.77
N LYS A 319 14.24 37.13 3.56
CA LYS A 319 14.74 36.26 2.49
C LYS A 319 13.76 36.23 1.34
N SER A 320 14.30 36.17 0.10
CA SER A 320 13.45 36.00 -1.08
C SER A 320 12.64 34.69 -0.99
N PRO A 321 11.49 34.60 -1.65
CA PRO A 321 10.67 33.38 -1.72
C PRO A 321 11.47 32.15 -2.14
N THR A 322 12.37 32.31 -3.11
CA THR A 322 13.26 31.23 -3.56
C THR A 322 14.22 30.77 -2.45
N MET A 323 14.88 31.72 -1.77
CA MET A 323 15.79 31.40 -0.67
C MET A 323 15.06 30.78 0.52
N SER A 324 13.85 31.24 0.81
CA SER A 324 12.98 30.63 1.82
C SER A 324 12.73 29.15 1.54
N GLY A 325 12.46 28.79 0.29
CA GLY A 325 12.32 27.39 -0.12
C GLY A 325 13.60 26.57 0.06
N VAL A 326 14.78 27.14 -0.30
CA VAL A 326 16.08 26.50 -0.11
C VAL A 326 16.37 26.26 1.37
N MET A 327 16.06 27.24 2.23
CA MET A 327 16.30 27.15 3.67
C MET A 327 15.41 26.09 4.38
N THR A 328 14.34 25.60 3.75
CA THR A 328 13.52 24.49 4.30
C THR A 328 14.04 23.10 3.91
N ILE A 329 15.12 22.99 3.11
CA ILE A 329 15.71 21.71 2.69
C ILE A 329 16.02 20.76 3.87
N PRO A 330 16.54 21.20 5.05
CA PRO A 330 16.81 20.30 6.17
C PRO A 330 15.56 19.54 6.66
N MET A 331 14.40 20.19 6.71
CA MET A 331 13.13 19.53 7.07
C MET A 331 12.74 18.47 6.04
N ILE A 332 12.82 18.83 4.79
CA ILE A 332 12.42 17.97 3.68
C ILE A 332 13.39 16.80 3.52
N GLY A 333 14.70 17.06 3.66
CA GLY A 333 15.74 16.04 3.70
C GLY A 333 15.54 15.04 4.85
N GLY A 334 15.21 15.54 6.04
CA GLY A 334 14.86 14.73 7.20
C GLY A 334 13.68 13.81 6.92
N LEU A 335 12.60 14.33 6.33
CA LEU A 335 11.42 13.58 5.95
C LEU A 335 11.75 12.47 4.95
N PHE A 336 12.52 12.77 3.92
CA PHE A 336 12.94 11.78 2.91
C PHE A 336 13.80 10.67 3.53
N VAL A 337 14.83 11.03 4.27
CA VAL A 337 15.74 10.08 4.91
C VAL A 337 14.99 9.16 5.86
N SER A 338 14.17 9.73 6.76
CA SER A 338 13.44 8.94 7.75
C SER A 338 12.37 8.04 7.14
N SER A 339 11.65 8.51 6.13
CA SER A 339 10.66 7.70 5.41
C SER A 339 11.32 6.50 4.71
N THR A 340 12.50 6.72 4.10
CA THR A 340 13.25 5.66 3.42
C THR A 340 13.86 4.66 4.41
N VAL A 341 14.54 5.17 5.44
CA VAL A 341 15.21 4.32 6.44
C VAL A 341 14.19 3.52 7.25
N SER A 342 13.15 4.16 7.79
CA SER A 342 12.10 3.46 8.55
C SER A 342 11.41 2.42 7.69
N GLY A 343 11.11 2.74 6.43
CA GLY A 343 10.49 1.83 5.49
C GLY A 343 11.34 0.57 5.23
N GLN A 344 12.65 0.72 5.00
CA GLN A 344 13.56 -0.41 4.79
C GLN A 344 13.67 -1.31 6.04
N PHE A 345 13.79 -0.70 7.22
CA PHE A 345 13.85 -1.46 8.47
C PHE A 345 12.54 -2.20 8.77
N ILE A 346 11.40 -1.57 8.53
CA ILE A 346 10.07 -2.19 8.71
C ILE A 346 9.92 -3.39 7.76
N THR A 347 10.34 -3.26 6.51
CA THR A 347 10.30 -4.37 5.54
C THR A 347 11.12 -5.57 6.04
N ARG A 348 12.33 -5.32 6.59
CA ARG A 348 13.21 -6.38 7.10
C ARG A 348 12.71 -6.99 8.41
N THR A 349 12.33 -6.17 9.36
CA THR A 349 12.03 -6.59 10.74
C THR A 349 10.55 -6.89 11.00
N GLY A 350 9.65 -6.32 10.20
CA GLY A 350 8.20 -6.35 10.44
C GLY A 350 7.73 -5.46 11.61
N ARG A 351 8.64 -4.81 12.32
CA ARG A 351 8.35 -3.95 13.48
C ARG A 351 8.19 -2.51 13.04
N TRP A 352 7.02 -1.93 13.24
CA TRP A 352 6.68 -0.57 12.81
C TRP A 352 6.38 0.39 13.96
N LYS A 353 5.93 -0.10 15.12
CA LYS A 353 5.51 0.75 16.24
C LYS A 353 6.65 1.59 16.80
N ALA A 354 7.85 1.04 16.93
CA ALA A 354 9.01 1.77 17.44
C ALA A 354 9.33 3.02 16.61
N TRP A 355 9.23 2.91 15.27
CA TRP A 355 9.40 4.02 14.35
C TRP A 355 8.31 5.09 14.49
N LEU A 356 7.06 4.66 14.73
CA LEU A 356 5.94 5.57 14.95
C LEU A 356 6.10 6.38 16.23
N VAL A 357 6.51 5.71 17.31
CA VAL A 357 6.74 6.35 18.63
C VAL A 357 7.95 7.29 18.58
N SER A 358 9.09 6.86 18.01
CA SER A 358 10.27 7.71 17.86
C SER A 358 9.98 8.93 16.95
N GLY A 359 9.18 8.74 15.90
CA GLY A 359 8.69 9.83 15.06
C GLY A 359 7.90 10.86 15.85
N GLY A 360 7.00 10.43 16.74
CA GLY A 360 6.25 11.32 17.63
C GLY A 360 7.12 12.13 18.58
N VAL A 361 8.16 11.51 19.14
CA VAL A 361 9.14 12.21 19.98
C VAL A 361 9.88 13.30 19.17
N LEU A 362 10.35 12.95 17.96
CA LEU A 362 11.11 13.86 17.12
C LEU A 362 10.28 15.04 16.61
N VAL A 363 9.02 14.83 16.22
CA VAL A 363 8.10 15.91 15.83
C VAL A 363 7.88 16.86 17.00
N THR A 364 7.58 16.30 18.16
CA THR A 364 7.32 17.09 19.39
C THR A 364 8.56 17.89 19.78
N ALA A 365 9.72 17.23 19.87
CA ALA A 365 10.98 17.88 20.21
C ALA A 365 11.37 18.98 19.20
N GLY A 366 11.26 18.68 17.90
CA GLY A 366 11.56 19.63 16.83
C GLY A 366 10.71 20.90 16.92
N LEU A 367 9.38 20.76 17.10
CA LEU A 367 8.47 21.90 17.23
C LEU A 367 8.64 22.67 18.52
N LEU A 368 8.88 22.01 19.65
CA LEU A 368 9.13 22.68 20.93
C LEU A 368 10.44 23.48 20.90
N LEU A 369 11.50 22.94 20.27
CA LEU A 369 12.77 23.68 20.08
C LEU A 369 12.57 24.86 19.13
N LEU A 370 11.75 24.72 18.08
CA LEU A 370 11.38 25.82 17.20
C LEU A 370 10.55 26.88 17.90
N GLY A 371 9.84 26.56 18.99
CA GLY A 371 9.18 27.54 19.85
C GLY A 371 10.13 28.53 20.54
N GLY A 372 11.42 28.23 20.59
CA GLY A 372 12.47 29.11 21.14
C GLY A 372 13.21 29.97 20.11
N ILE A 373 12.87 29.92 18.81
CA ILE A 373 13.56 30.72 17.79
C ILE A 373 13.23 32.20 17.88
N ARG A 374 14.13 33.03 17.38
CA ARG A 374 13.99 34.48 17.26
C ARG A 374 14.45 34.91 15.86
N TYR A 375 14.16 36.16 15.49
CA TYR A 375 14.54 36.71 14.18
C TYR A 375 16.07 36.68 13.94
N ASP A 376 16.90 36.66 15.00
CA ASP A 376 18.36 36.61 14.96
C ASP A 376 18.96 35.21 15.20
N THR A 377 18.13 34.19 15.40
CA THR A 377 18.59 32.79 15.65
C THR A 377 19.48 32.28 14.51
N ASP A 378 20.64 31.71 14.84
CA ASP A 378 21.54 31.11 13.85
C ASP A 378 20.84 30.05 12.99
N TYR A 379 21.05 30.09 11.68
CA TYR A 379 20.43 29.16 10.75
C TYR A 379 20.78 27.70 11.04
N TRP A 380 21.98 27.36 11.45
CA TRP A 380 22.40 25.99 11.73
C TRP A 380 21.58 25.35 12.87
N LYS A 381 21.19 26.12 13.89
CA LYS A 381 20.30 25.67 14.98
C LYS A 381 18.92 25.36 14.44
N MET A 382 18.40 26.28 13.64
CA MET A 382 17.12 26.09 12.96
C MET A 382 17.13 24.87 12.02
N ALA A 383 18.21 24.68 11.26
CA ALA A 383 18.37 23.53 10.35
C ALA A 383 18.29 22.21 11.10
N ILE A 384 18.89 22.11 12.29
CA ILE A 384 18.80 20.93 13.16
C ILE A 384 17.36 20.73 13.62
N PHE A 385 16.69 21.78 14.11
CA PHE A 385 15.31 21.68 14.60
C PHE A 385 14.34 21.31 13.48
N MET A 386 14.51 21.88 12.28
CA MET A 386 13.78 21.51 11.07
C MET A 386 14.04 20.07 10.66
N ALA A 387 15.29 19.61 10.72
CA ALA A 387 15.64 18.23 10.40
C ALA A 387 14.99 17.25 11.39
N LEU A 388 14.95 17.56 12.69
CA LEU A 388 14.25 16.74 13.69
C LEU A 388 12.75 16.65 13.39
N LEU A 389 12.12 17.78 13.05
CA LEU A 389 10.72 17.83 12.65
C LEU A 389 10.47 16.97 11.42
N GLY A 390 11.30 17.12 10.39
CA GLY A 390 11.22 16.35 9.15
C GLY A 390 11.40 14.85 9.37
N LEU A 391 12.41 14.45 10.14
CA LEU A 391 12.66 13.06 10.53
C LEU A 391 11.42 12.46 11.20
N GLY A 392 10.82 13.17 12.12
CA GLY A 392 9.63 12.70 12.84
C GLY A 392 8.41 12.55 11.93
N ILE A 393 8.13 13.55 11.09
CA ILE A 393 7.00 13.50 10.13
C ILE A 393 7.16 12.32 9.17
N GLY A 394 8.36 12.09 8.62
CA GLY A 394 8.63 10.99 7.70
C GLY A 394 8.42 9.61 8.32
N MET A 395 8.76 9.44 9.61
CA MET A 395 8.49 8.20 10.35
C MET A 395 7.00 8.00 10.65
N MET A 396 6.23 9.07 10.89
CA MET A 396 4.82 8.95 11.27
C MET A 396 3.88 8.83 10.08
N MET A 397 4.07 9.67 9.06
CA MET A 397 3.11 9.87 7.97
C MET A 397 2.76 8.59 7.24
N GLN A 398 3.77 7.81 6.82
CA GLN A 398 3.56 6.57 6.07
C GLN A 398 3.17 5.40 6.99
N ASN A 399 3.70 5.37 8.20
CA ASN A 399 3.48 4.25 9.11
C ASN A 399 2.07 4.28 9.74
N LEU A 400 1.43 5.44 9.92
CA LEU A 400 0.03 5.55 10.33
C LEU A 400 -0.91 4.97 9.27
N VAL A 401 -0.64 5.24 8.00
CA VAL A 401 -1.40 4.66 6.88
C VAL A 401 -1.16 3.15 6.80
N LEU A 402 0.10 2.70 6.91
CA LEU A 402 0.46 1.28 6.91
C LEU A 402 -0.24 0.52 8.04
N ALA A 403 -0.21 1.06 9.28
CA ALA A 403 -0.88 0.48 10.43
C ALA A 403 -2.38 0.30 10.21
N THR A 404 -3.04 1.29 9.60
CA THR A 404 -4.47 1.25 9.27
C THR A 404 -4.76 0.22 8.18
N GLN A 405 -4.01 0.24 7.09
CA GLN A 405 -4.17 -0.68 5.97
C GLN A 405 -3.95 -2.14 6.35
N ASN A 406 -3.10 -2.40 7.36
CA ASN A 406 -2.86 -3.75 7.88
C ASN A 406 -4.05 -4.33 8.67
N GLN A 407 -4.97 -3.48 9.12
CA GLN A 407 -6.11 -3.86 9.97
C GLN A 407 -7.42 -4.10 9.19
N VAL A 408 -7.43 -3.83 7.90
CA VAL A 408 -8.66 -3.88 7.09
C VAL A 408 -8.63 -5.00 6.07
N SER A 409 -9.82 -5.37 5.59
CA SER A 409 -10.00 -6.25 4.43
C SER A 409 -9.65 -5.51 3.15
N PRO A 410 -9.33 -6.22 2.04
CA PRO A 410 -9.13 -5.62 0.73
C PRO A 410 -10.29 -4.75 0.26
N SER A 411 -11.52 -5.09 0.66
CA SER A 411 -12.75 -4.35 0.32
C SER A 411 -12.87 -2.97 0.97
N ASP A 412 -12.20 -2.74 2.10
CA ASP A 412 -12.28 -1.49 2.87
C ASP A 412 -10.97 -0.69 2.80
N LEU A 413 -10.01 -1.14 1.97
CA LEU A 413 -8.68 -0.57 1.88
C LEU A 413 -8.70 0.90 1.45
N GLY A 414 -9.57 1.22 0.50
CA GLY A 414 -9.77 2.58 0.00
C GLY A 414 -10.36 3.49 1.06
N SER A 415 -11.49 3.08 1.65
CA SER A 415 -12.17 3.84 2.71
C SER A 415 -11.29 4.06 3.93
N ALA A 416 -10.53 3.04 4.38
CA ALA A 416 -9.64 3.16 5.52
C ALA A 416 -8.43 4.08 5.24
N SER A 417 -7.80 3.94 4.06
CA SER A 417 -6.66 4.78 3.67
C SER A 417 -7.04 6.24 3.49
N SER A 418 -8.18 6.47 2.84
CA SER A 418 -8.71 7.83 2.63
C SER A 418 -9.14 8.48 3.94
N THR A 419 -9.66 7.71 4.90
CA THR A 419 -10.02 8.22 6.24
C THR A 419 -8.81 8.79 6.96
N VAL A 420 -7.69 8.07 7.03
CA VAL A 420 -6.45 8.56 7.66
C VAL A 420 -5.91 9.79 6.92
N THR A 421 -5.96 9.79 5.58
CA THR A 421 -5.53 10.92 4.75
C THR A 421 -6.44 12.13 4.94
N PHE A 422 -7.75 11.91 5.03
CA PHE A 422 -8.73 12.94 5.32
C PHE A 422 -8.48 13.63 6.66
N PHE A 423 -8.30 12.86 7.75
CA PHE A 423 -8.00 13.43 9.06
C PHE A 423 -6.69 14.22 9.05
N ARG A 424 -5.67 13.76 8.33
CA ARG A 424 -4.41 14.50 8.16
C ARG A 424 -4.62 15.82 7.42
N SER A 425 -5.35 15.82 6.30
CA SER A 425 -5.62 17.03 5.54
C SER A 425 -6.52 18.02 6.29
N LEU A 426 -7.54 17.49 6.99
CA LEU A 426 -8.41 18.28 7.86
C LEU A 426 -7.62 18.93 8.99
N GLY A 427 -6.75 18.13 9.67
CA GLY A 427 -5.85 18.65 10.70
C GLY A 427 -4.94 19.75 10.18
N GLY A 428 -4.37 19.54 8.98
CA GLY A 428 -3.54 20.55 8.32
C GLY A 428 -4.29 21.86 8.03
N ALA A 429 -5.48 21.77 7.44
CA ALA A 429 -6.28 22.93 7.08
C ALA A 429 -6.76 23.70 8.32
N VAL A 430 -7.34 23.00 9.31
CA VAL A 430 -7.76 23.59 10.59
C VAL A 430 -6.55 24.17 11.34
N GLY A 431 -5.44 23.42 11.39
CA GLY A 431 -4.24 23.82 12.11
C GLY A 431 -3.62 25.09 11.55
N VAL A 432 -3.40 25.17 10.23
CA VAL A 432 -2.84 26.35 9.58
C VAL A 432 -3.73 27.57 9.81
N SER A 433 -5.06 27.43 9.64
CA SER A 433 -5.98 28.55 9.83
C SER A 433 -6.06 29.02 11.28
N ALA A 434 -6.20 28.09 12.24
CA ALA A 434 -6.27 28.43 13.66
C ALA A 434 -4.94 29.03 14.18
N LEU A 435 -3.82 28.42 13.82
CA LEU A 435 -2.48 28.91 14.21
C LEU A 435 -2.13 30.22 13.50
N GLY A 436 -2.59 30.41 12.26
CA GLY A 436 -2.47 31.68 11.55
C GLY A 436 -3.19 32.82 12.26
N ALA A 437 -4.40 32.56 12.76
CA ALA A 437 -5.14 33.56 13.55
C ALA A 437 -4.46 33.87 14.89
N VAL A 438 -3.89 32.86 15.56
CA VAL A 438 -3.07 33.05 16.76
C VAL A 438 -1.83 33.86 16.44
N MET A 439 -1.14 33.56 15.32
CA MET A 439 0.05 34.31 14.86
C MET A 439 -0.28 35.78 14.66
N SER A 440 -1.35 36.08 13.93
CA SER A 440 -1.76 37.48 13.68
C SER A 440 -1.99 38.28 14.96
N ARG A 441 -2.69 37.69 15.93
CA ARG A 441 -2.89 38.32 17.25
C ARG A 441 -1.59 38.52 18.03
N ARG A 442 -0.72 37.53 18.01
CA ARG A 442 0.58 37.60 18.69
C ARG A 442 1.47 38.68 18.06
N ILE A 443 1.52 38.74 16.73
CA ILE A 443 2.27 39.79 16.03
C ILE A 443 1.74 41.17 16.41
N THR A 444 0.40 41.38 16.36
CA THR A 444 -0.20 42.65 16.77
C THR A 444 0.17 43.03 18.19
N HIS A 445 0.14 42.11 19.14
CA HIS A 445 0.55 42.31 20.52
C HIS A 445 2.05 42.71 20.63
N TYR A 446 2.94 41.95 19.98
CA TYR A 446 4.37 42.25 20.01
C TYR A 446 4.71 43.58 19.32
N VAL A 447 4.00 43.96 18.26
CA VAL A 447 4.12 45.27 17.63
C VAL A 447 3.66 46.38 18.58
N GLN A 448 2.49 46.22 19.22
CA GLN A 448 1.99 47.22 20.18
C GLN A 448 2.92 47.40 21.36
N ASP A 449 3.45 46.35 21.95
CA ASP A 449 4.40 46.39 23.04
C ASP A 449 5.73 47.07 22.62
N GLY A 450 6.18 46.81 21.40
CA GLY A 450 7.43 47.35 20.87
C GLY A 450 7.34 48.83 20.41
N VAL A 451 6.16 49.31 20.03
CA VAL A 451 5.98 50.69 19.60
C VAL A 451 6.38 51.70 20.67
N SER A 452 6.11 51.35 21.94
CA SER A 452 6.51 52.21 23.09
C SER A 452 8.02 52.39 23.25
N ALA A 453 8.82 51.49 22.69
CA ALA A 453 10.28 51.55 22.75
C ALA A 453 10.92 52.25 21.53
N LEU A 454 10.11 52.64 20.52
CA LEU A 454 10.58 53.39 19.36
C LEU A 454 10.74 54.85 19.63
N ASP A 455 11.61 55.50 18.86
CA ASP A 455 11.76 56.97 18.89
C ASP A 455 10.49 57.69 18.41
N PRO A 456 10.22 58.96 18.85
CA PRO A 456 8.99 59.67 18.52
C PRO A 456 8.73 59.85 17.02
N LYS A 457 9.80 59.92 16.20
CA LYS A 457 9.66 60.04 14.73
C LYS A 457 9.14 58.72 14.13
N SER A 458 9.62 57.58 14.58
CA SER A 458 9.20 56.27 14.13
C SER A 458 7.77 55.97 14.60
N GLN A 459 7.41 56.39 15.82
CA GLN A 459 6.02 56.32 16.31
C GLN A 459 5.05 57.13 15.45
N ALA A 460 5.44 58.38 15.11
CA ALA A 460 4.65 59.23 14.24
C ALA A 460 4.51 58.64 12.81
N ALA A 461 5.56 58.03 12.28
CA ALA A 461 5.53 57.38 10.96
C ALA A 461 4.59 56.15 10.94
N LEU A 462 4.54 55.36 12.02
CA LEU A 462 3.56 54.27 12.16
C LEU A 462 2.12 54.79 12.29
N ALA A 463 1.91 55.86 13.05
CA ALA A 463 0.60 56.47 13.23
C ALA A 463 0.07 57.20 11.96
N GLY A 464 0.99 57.78 11.17
CA GLY A 464 0.68 58.47 9.92
C GLY A 464 0.52 57.59 8.69
N GLY A 465 1.07 56.40 8.77
CA GLY A 465 0.90 55.36 7.75
C GLY A 465 -0.46 54.70 7.89
N SER A 466 -1.47 55.25 7.24
CA SER A 466 -2.82 54.66 7.10
C SER A 466 -2.84 53.36 6.26
N GLY A 467 -1.78 52.55 6.43
CA GLY A 467 -1.79 51.18 5.92
C GLY A 467 -2.77 50.39 6.75
N SER A 468 -3.85 49.95 6.15
CA SER A 468 -4.76 48.96 6.72
C SER A 468 -3.92 47.83 7.34
N THR A 469 -4.17 47.49 8.60
CA THR A 469 -3.59 46.34 9.34
C THR A 469 -3.80 44.99 8.58
N ASP A 470 -4.50 45.04 7.48
CA ASP A 470 -4.89 43.93 6.60
C ASP A 470 -3.90 43.63 5.47
N SER A 471 -2.88 44.45 5.21
CA SER A 471 -1.88 44.19 4.17
C SER A 471 -0.57 43.72 4.75
N ILE A 472 0.03 42.70 4.18
CA ILE A 472 1.40 42.24 4.50
C ILE A 472 2.35 43.39 4.18
N PRO A 473 3.09 43.95 5.17
CA PRO A 473 3.97 45.11 4.93
C PRO A 473 5.13 44.71 4.01
N ASP A 474 5.44 45.60 3.07
CA ASP A 474 6.64 45.51 2.26
C ASP A 474 7.85 45.92 3.14
N MET A 475 8.64 44.95 3.60
CA MET A 475 9.74 45.13 4.55
C MET A 475 10.82 46.10 3.99
N ASP A 476 11.05 46.10 2.67
CA ASP A 476 12.05 46.89 2.00
C ASP A 476 11.72 48.40 2.05
N LYS A 477 10.44 48.75 2.19
CA LYS A 477 9.97 50.14 2.22
C LYS A 477 9.91 50.73 3.65
N LEU A 478 10.12 49.91 4.69
CA LEU A 478 10.04 50.36 6.08
C LEU A 478 11.35 50.98 6.58
N PRO A 479 11.27 52.06 7.37
CA PRO A 479 12.44 52.62 8.10
C PRO A 479 13.06 51.54 9.01
N ALA A 480 14.41 51.55 9.13
CA ALA A 480 15.16 50.54 9.86
C ALA A 480 14.61 50.18 11.27
N PRO A 481 14.26 51.17 12.17
CA PRO A 481 13.71 50.81 13.48
C PRO A 481 12.37 50.09 13.43
N ILE A 482 11.50 50.47 12.51
CA ILE A 482 10.19 49.85 12.30
C ILE A 482 10.35 48.46 11.71
N ARG A 483 11.27 48.33 10.76
CA ARG A 483 11.62 47.04 10.14
C ARG A 483 12.08 46.02 11.19
N THR A 484 13.05 46.40 12.06
CA THR A 484 13.55 45.52 13.12
C THR A 484 12.44 45.12 14.11
N LEU A 485 11.53 46.06 14.44
CA LEU A 485 10.38 45.77 15.27
C LEU A 485 9.47 44.71 14.62
N MET A 486 9.18 44.89 13.34
CA MET A 486 8.33 43.97 12.59
C MET A 486 8.99 42.58 12.44
N GLU A 487 10.29 42.49 12.08
CA GLU A 487 11.07 41.27 12.03
C GLU A 487 11.04 40.51 13.37
N SER A 488 11.23 41.23 14.46
CA SER A 488 11.16 40.70 15.82
C SER A 488 9.75 40.18 16.16
N ALA A 489 8.70 40.96 15.85
CA ALA A 489 7.32 40.59 16.12
C ALA A 489 6.89 39.34 15.34
N TYR A 490 7.26 39.24 14.06
CA TYR A 490 7.04 38.02 13.26
C TYR A 490 7.85 36.85 13.79
N GLY A 491 9.12 37.08 14.19
CA GLY A 491 9.95 36.03 14.78
C GLY A 491 9.35 35.43 16.06
N HIS A 492 8.86 36.28 16.96
CA HIS A 492 8.18 35.83 18.20
C HIS A 492 6.84 35.19 17.93
N GLY A 493 6.00 35.81 17.07
CA GLY A 493 4.67 35.29 16.74
C GLY A 493 4.70 33.90 16.10
N ILE A 494 5.66 33.65 15.19
CA ILE A 494 5.84 32.36 14.57
C ILE A 494 6.44 31.34 15.55
N ALA A 495 7.34 31.75 16.44
CA ALA A 495 7.84 30.87 17.51
C ALA A 495 6.72 30.40 18.45
N ASP A 496 5.78 31.27 18.82
CA ASP A 496 4.60 30.90 19.60
C ASP A 496 3.71 29.90 18.86
N VAL A 497 3.56 30.03 17.55
CA VAL A 497 2.84 29.06 16.71
C VAL A 497 3.50 27.70 16.75
N PHE A 498 4.83 27.60 16.61
CA PHE A 498 5.55 26.34 16.70
C PHE A 498 5.46 25.72 18.10
N LEU A 499 5.48 26.53 19.16
CA LEU A 499 5.28 26.05 20.52
C LEU A 499 3.91 25.39 20.70
N ILE A 500 2.84 26.04 20.24
CA ILE A 500 1.48 25.49 20.31
C ILE A 500 1.38 24.24 19.45
N ALA A 501 1.92 24.25 18.23
CA ALA A 501 1.97 23.07 17.36
C ALA A 501 2.75 21.92 18.02
N GLY A 502 3.81 22.21 18.78
CA GLY A 502 4.58 21.25 19.56
C GLY A 502 3.76 20.59 20.68
N CYS A 503 2.94 21.37 21.39
CA CYS A 503 2.00 20.83 22.38
C CYS A 503 0.95 19.91 21.74
N LEU A 504 0.43 20.28 20.56
CA LEU A 504 -0.49 19.46 19.81
C LEU A 504 0.18 18.19 19.26
N ALA A 505 1.45 18.28 18.84
CA ALA A 505 2.24 17.13 18.41
C ALA A 505 2.51 16.16 19.57
N ALA A 506 2.67 16.67 20.82
CA ALA A 506 2.77 15.83 22.00
C ALA A 506 1.52 14.98 22.23
N ILE A 507 0.32 15.49 21.89
CA ILE A 507 -0.91 14.71 21.91
C ILE A 507 -0.82 13.56 20.89
N ALA A 508 -0.35 13.84 19.65
CA ALA A 508 -0.14 12.79 18.65
C ALA A 508 0.82 11.71 19.18
N PHE A 509 1.94 12.12 19.77
CA PHE A 509 2.89 11.19 20.40
C PHE A 509 2.23 10.31 21.47
N LEU A 510 1.48 10.91 22.40
CA LEU A 510 0.77 10.17 23.44
C LEU A 510 -0.24 9.17 22.84
N ILE A 511 -0.96 9.56 21.80
CA ILE A 511 -1.90 8.68 21.08
C ILE A 511 -1.16 7.46 20.50
N THR A 512 0.02 7.66 19.90
CA THR A 512 0.79 6.56 19.29
C THR A 512 1.24 5.51 20.29
N LEU A 513 1.46 5.87 21.55
CA LEU A 513 1.82 4.92 22.63
C LEU A 513 0.72 3.86 22.85
N PHE A 514 -0.55 4.24 22.68
CA PHE A 514 -1.71 3.37 22.87
C PHE A 514 -2.05 2.50 21.65
N ILE A 515 -1.41 2.71 20.50
CA ILE A 515 -1.57 1.86 19.31
C ILE A 515 -0.89 0.51 19.59
N LYS A 516 -1.64 -0.60 19.42
CA LYS A 516 -1.07 -1.95 19.54
C LYS A 516 -0.35 -2.32 18.25
N GLU A 517 0.86 -2.86 18.40
CA GLU A 517 1.60 -3.42 17.27
C GLU A 517 0.99 -4.78 16.88
N VAL A 518 0.67 -4.91 15.60
CA VAL A 518 0.17 -6.15 15.00
C VAL A 518 1.13 -6.54 13.89
N PRO A 519 1.49 -7.82 13.75
CA PRO A 519 2.35 -8.28 12.68
C PRO A 519 1.83 -7.84 11.31
N LEU A 520 2.72 -7.46 10.41
CA LEU A 520 2.36 -7.02 9.07
C LEU A 520 2.01 -8.22 8.20
N LYS A 521 0.89 -8.12 7.49
CA LYS A 521 0.46 -9.11 6.52
C LYS A 521 1.49 -9.22 5.39
N THR A 522 1.79 -10.44 4.96
CA THR A 522 2.75 -10.75 3.90
C THR A 522 2.11 -10.84 2.51
N LYS A 523 0.80 -11.12 2.44
CA LYS A 523 0.05 -11.17 1.18
C LYS A 523 -0.48 -9.77 0.81
N GLY A 524 -0.38 -9.38 -0.46
CA GLY A 524 -0.98 -8.15 -0.99
C GLY A 524 -2.50 -8.23 -1.05
N ALA A 525 -3.18 -7.09 -1.19
CA ALA A 525 -4.64 -7.05 -1.22
C ALA A 525 -5.25 -7.85 -2.38
N LEU A 526 -4.58 -7.88 -3.53
CA LEU A 526 -5.02 -8.68 -4.69
C LEU A 526 -4.94 -10.18 -4.40
N ALA A 527 -3.86 -10.65 -3.77
CA ALA A 527 -3.72 -12.06 -3.37
C ALA A 527 -4.71 -12.44 -2.24
N GLN A 528 -5.01 -11.50 -1.33
CA GLN A 528 -6.03 -11.71 -0.29
C GLN A 528 -7.46 -11.77 -0.87
N SER A 529 -7.73 -11.08 -1.97
CA SER A 529 -9.04 -11.13 -2.63
C SER A 529 -9.26 -12.43 -3.40
N ALA A 530 -8.20 -13.00 -3.96
CA ALA A 530 -8.25 -14.31 -4.62
C ALA A 530 -8.49 -15.45 -3.63
N ASP A 531 -7.95 -15.34 -2.40
CA ASP A 531 -8.19 -16.30 -1.30
C ASP A 531 -9.58 -16.13 -0.64
N GLY A 532 -10.26 -15.00 -0.84
CA GLY A 532 -11.49 -14.59 -0.15
C GLY A 532 -12.81 -15.06 -0.77
N ASP A 533 -12.79 -15.75 -1.90
CA ASP A 533 -13.97 -16.40 -2.48
C ASP A 533 -14.30 -17.78 -1.85
N THR A 534 -13.57 -18.16 -0.80
CA THR A 534 -13.99 -19.27 0.08
C THR A 534 -14.83 -18.70 1.23
N PRO A 535 -16.03 -19.20 1.53
CA PRO A 535 -16.88 -18.66 2.58
C PRO A 535 -16.16 -18.76 3.93
N ALA A 536 -15.99 -17.62 4.57
CA ALA A 536 -15.40 -17.50 5.90
C ALA A 536 -16.24 -18.31 6.91
N GLN A 537 -15.72 -19.45 7.34
CA GLN A 537 -16.12 -20.03 8.62
C GLN A 537 -15.75 -19.01 9.71
N ALA A 538 -16.76 -18.60 10.45
CA ALA A 538 -16.64 -17.69 11.58
C ALA A 538 -15.59 -18.23 12.57
N GLU A 539 -14.49 -17.56 12.71
CA GLU A 539 -13.64 -17.69 13.88
C GLU A 539 -14.40 -17.13 15.09
N ALA A 540 -14.98 -18.03 15.86
CA ALA A 540 -15.40 -17.76 17.22
C ALA A 540 -14.14 -17.46 18.07
N PRO A 541 -14.20 -16.50 18.99
CA PRO A 541 -13.03 -16.10 19.78
C PRO A 541 -12.62 -17.23 20.73
N ALA A 542 -11.44 -17.78 20.52
CA ALA A 542 -10.77 -18.67 21.46
C ALA A 542 -10.27 -17.86 22.67
N ALA A 543 -11.18 -17.57 23.60
CA ALA A 543 -10.88 -16.99 24.90
C ALA A 543 -11.87 -17.49 25.95
N ALA A 544 -11.94 -18.81 26.18
CA ALA A 544 -12.53 -19.41 27.39
C ALA A 544 -12.25 -20.93 27.43
N ALA A 545 -10.98 -21.35 27.46
CA ALA A 545 -10.64 -22.73 27.81
C ALA A 545 -9.21 -22.83 28.38
N ALA A 546 -8.94 -22.06 29.42
CA ALA A 546 -7.74 -22.21 30.23
C ALA A 546 -8.08 -21.98 31.70
N THR A 547 -9.01 -22.76 32.22
CA THR A 547 -9.21 -22.87 33.67
C THR A 547 -10.06 -24.12 33.94
N ALA A 548 -9.49 -25.30 33.90
CA ALA A 548 -9.92 -26.50 34.59
C ALA A 548 -9.09 -27.69 34.15
N ALA A 549 -8.04 -28.03 34.88
CA ALA A 549 -7.58 -29.38 35.22
C ALA A 549 -6.15 -29.33 35.74
N GLN A 550 -6.04 -28.95 37.01
CA GLN A 550 -4.97 -29.44 37.88
C GLN A 550 -5.61 -30.47 38.82
N ALA A 551 -5.26 -31.70 38.63
CA ALA A 551 -5.32 -32.72 39.67
C ALA A 551 -4.29 -33.81 39.37
N PRO A 552 -3.60 -34.37 40.36
CA PRO A 552 -2.31 -35.00 40.21
C PRO A 552 -2.40 -36.51 39.94
N VAL A 553 -1.43 -37.05 39.20
CA VAL A 553 -1.25 -38.49 38.98
C VAL A 553 -0.11 -38.98 39.84
N PRO A 554 -0.24 -40.11 40.56
CA PRO A 554 0.81 -40.64 41.44
C PRO A 554 1.84 -41.46 40.67
N ALA A 555 3.05 -41.46 41.26
CA ALA A 555 4.22 -42.21 40.83
C ALA A 555 4.06 -43.70 41.10
N ALA A 556 4.59 -44.58 40.21
CA ALA A 556 5.02 -45.94 40.48
C ALA A 556 6.05 -46.36 39.43
N VAL A 557 7.22 -46.42 39.85
CA VAL A 557 8.12 -47.57 40.23
C VAL A 557 9.00 -48.03 39.07
N ALA A 558 10.28 -47.87 39.32
CA ALA A 558 11.44 -48.39 38.62
C ALA A 558 11.58 -49.91 38.75
N GLN A 559 12.09 -50.58 37.75
CA GLN A 559 12.92 -51.79 37.89
C GLN A 559 13.80 -51.94 36.64
N THR A 560 15.09 -51.70 36.82
CA THR A 560 16.27 -52.55 36.88
C THR A 560 16.65 -53.27 35.59
N ALA A 561 17.88 -52.96 35.19
CA ALA A 561 18.74 -53.66 34.25
C ALA A 561 19.15 -55.05 34.83
N PRO A 562 19.74 -55.93 33.99
CA PRO A 562 21.15 -56.12 34.21
C PRO A 562 22.05 -56.22 32.97
N ALA A 563 23.31 -56.09 33.29
CA ALA A 563 24.47 -55.95 32.44
C ALA A 563 25.11 -57.34 32.04
N ALA A 564 26.14 -57.20 31.21
CA ALA A 564 27.31 -58.01 30.95
C ALA A 564 27.14 -59.10 29.88
N SER A 565 28.07 -59.33 28.94
CA SER A 565 29.51 -59.44 29.11
C SER A 565 30.21 -59.50 27.75
N ASP A 566 31.38 -58.91 27.68
CA ASP A 566 32.68 -59.45 27.23
C ASP A 566 32.81 -60.19 25.88
N GLY A 567 33.79 -59.70 25.09
CA GLY A 567 34.47 -60.54 24.13
C GLY A 567 35.35 -59.75 23.12
N THR A 568 36.48 -59.29 23.65
CA THR A 568 37.85 -59.27 23.05
C THR A 568 38.08 -59.47 21.56
N ALA A 569 38.82 -58.54 21.02
CA ALA A 569 40.12 -58.61 20.36
C ALA A 569 40.23 -58.80 18.84
N ALA A 570 41.11 -57.99 18.38
CA ALA A 570 42.16 -58.12 17.36
C ALA A 570 41.90 -57.50 16.01
N ASP A 571 42.48 -56.32 15.85
CA ASP A 571 43.72 -56.05 15.12
C ASP A 571 43.75 -56.65 13.71
N THR A 572 43.74 -55.83 12.70
CA THR A 572 44.69 -55.80 11.61
C THR A 572 44.38 -54.65 10.60
N ARG A 573 45.29 -53.71 10.54
CA ARG A 573 45.55 -52.90 9.37
C ARG A 573 46.07 -53.79 8.22
N PRO A 574 45.83 -53.37 6.93
CA PRO A 574 46.82 -52.55 6.26
C PRO A 574 46.29 -51.48 5.31
N LEU A 575 47.08 -50.47 5.32
CA LEU A 575 47.55 -49.50 4.33
C LEU A 575 47.15 -49.69 2.85
N ALA A 576 46.76 -48.50 2.35
CA ALA A 576 47.18 -47.89 1.05
C ALA A 576 46.57 -48.38 -0.24
N ALA A 577 45.82 -47.45 -0.86
CA ALA A 577 46.19 -47.05 -2.25
C ALA A 577 45.71 -45.64 -2.54
N VAL A 578 46.65 -44.77 -2.73
CA VAL A 578 46.55 -43.43 -3.30
C VAL A 578 46.13 -43.55 -4.76
N ALA A 579 45.10 -42.82 -5.14
CA ALA A 579 44.91 -42.44 -6.53
C ALA A 579 44.69 -40.93 -6.60
N THR A 580 45.75 -40.28 -6.97
CA THR A 580 45.85 -38.90 -7.33
C THR A 580 45.11 -38.64 -8.66
N ILE A 581 44.12 -37.69 -8.68
CA ILE A 581 43.80 -36.98 -9.90
C ILE A 581 43.61 -35.52 -9.57
N ALA A 582 44.55 -34.72 -10.07
CA ALA A 582 44.57 -33.36 -10.58
C ALA A 582 43.84 -32.26 -9.80
N GLU A 583 44.61 -31.40 -9.23
CA GLU A 583 44.38 -30.01 -8.90
C GLU A 583 43.90 -29.14 -10.11
N PRO A 584 43.19 -28.02 -9.82
CA PRO A 584 43.98 -26.79 -9.87
C PRO A 584 43.63 -25.79 -8.75
N GLY A 585 44.61 -25.15 -8.26
CA GLY A 585 44.56 -23.86 -7.57
C GLY A 585 44.97 -23.88 -6.11
N THR A 586 46.26 -23.96 -5.89
CA THR A 586 46.99 -23.69 -4.66
C THR A 586 46.80 -22.29 -4.17
N GLY A 587 46.02 -22.11 -3.06
CA GLY A 587 46.11 -20.97 -2.15
C GLY A 587 46.64 -21.48 -0.82
N GLN A 588 47.90 -21.26 -0.53
CA GLN A 588 48.56 -21.62 0.72
C GLN A 588 48.04 -20.84 1.90
N GLY A 589 47.71 -21.51 3.00
CA GLY A 589 47.59 -20.97 4.35
C GLY A 589 46.16 -20.55 4.70
N GLY A 590 45.38 -21.43 5.29
CA GLY A 590 44.09 -21.18 5.92
C GLY A 590 43.72 -22.23 6.94
N THR A 591 42.78 -21.90 7.83
CA THR A 591 42.31 -22.84 8.86
C THR A 591 41.45 -23.94 8.22
N PRO A 592 41.72 -25.23 8.45
CA PRO A 592 40.92 -26.34 7.91
C PRO A 592 39.50 -26.36 8.48
N VAL A 593 38.51 -26.51 7.60
CA VAL A 593 37.11 -26.80 7.95
C VAL A 593 36.79 -28.18 7.34
N HIS A 594 36.37 -29.11 8.14
CA HIS A 594 36.09 -30.49 7.73
C HIS A 594 34.86 -31.03 8.44
N GLY A 595 34.26 -32.07 7.93
CA GLY A 595 33.09 -32.72 8.49
C GLY A 595 32.44 -33.69 7.54
N PHE A 596 31.23 -34.13 7.84
CA PHE A 596 30.47 -35.04 7.01
C PHE A 596 29.19 -34.39 6.50
N VAL A 597 28.82 -34.70 5.26
CA VAL A 597 27.47 -34.41 4.72
C VAL A 597 26.65 -35.70 4.89
N ARG A 598 25.58 -35.57 5.66
CA ARG A 598 24.70 -36.69 5.98
C ARG A 598 23.26 -36.38 5.56
N GLY A 599 22.52 -37.42 5.16
CA GLY A 599 21.07 -37.34 4.88
C GLY A 599 20.25 -37.84 6.08
N ALA A 600 18.99 -38.21 5.80
CA ALA A 600 18.11 -38.84 6.78
C ALA A 600 18.77 -40.13 7.36
N GLU A 601 18.49 -40.42 8.62
CA GLU A 601 19.06 -41.57 9.35
C GLU A 601 20.59 -41.57 9.39
N SER A 602 21.24 -40.41 9.28
CA SER A 602 22.69 -40.25 9.26
C SER A 602 23.41 -40.94 8.08
N ALA A 603 22.72 -41.32 7.03
CA ALA A 603 23.32 -41.89 5.83
C ALA A 603 24.28 -40.87 5.15
N PRO A 604 25.49 -41.32 4.71
CA PRO A 604 26.40 -40.43 4.01
C PRO A 604 25.84 -39.98 2.67
N VAL A 605 26.03 -38.71 2.32
CA VAL A 605 25.63 -38.13 1.04
C VAL A 605 26.88 -37.90 0.18
N PRO A 606 27.24 -38.87 -0.69
CA PRO A 606 28.38 -38.72 -1.56
C PRO A 606 28.13 -37.65 -2.65
N GLN A 607 29.22 -37.07 -3.15
CA GLN A 607 29.21 -36.06 -4.21
C GLN A 607 28.46 -34.77 -3.88
N ALA A 608 28.10 -34.56 -2.61
CA ALA A 608 27.55 -33.27 -2.21
C ALA A 608 28.60 -32.15 -2.40
N ALA A 609 28.20 -31.09 -3.09
CA ALA A 609 29.02 -29.91 -3.27
C ALA A 609 28.96 -29.01 -2.04
N VAL A 610 30.07 -28.83 -1.35
CA VAL A 610 30.18 -27.97 -0.17
C VAL A 610 30.96 -26.72 -0.54
N THR A 611 30.35 -25.55 -0.38
CA THR A 611 30.89 -24.26 -0.79
C THR A 611 31.02 -23.33 0.41
N LEU A 612 32.21 -22.76 0.61
CA LEU A 612 32.50 -21.75 1.64
C LEU A 612 32.36 -20.36 1.06
N ILE A 613 31.55 -19.52 1.70
CA ILE A 613 31.23 -18.18 1.22
C ILE A 613 31.50 -17.16 2.34
N SER A 614 32.07 -15.98 2.00
CA SER A 614 32.19 -14.87 2.93
C SER A 614 30.82 -14.25 3.24
N LEU A 615 30.67 -13.54 4.35
CA LEU A 615 29.44 -12.79 4.68
C LEU A 615 29.07 -11.73 3.61
N SER A 616 30.04 -11.33 2.76
CA SER A 616 29.80 -10.43 1.62
C SER A 616 29.33 -11.16 0.35
N GLY A 617 29.12 -12.49 0.39
CA GLY A 617 28.60 -13.29 -0.72
C GLY A 617 29.68 -13.80 -1.70
N ARG A 618 30.99 -13.59 -1.43
CA ARG A 618 32.07 -14.08 -2.30
C ARG A 618 32.44 -15.53 -1.95
N GLN A 619 32.47 -16.40 -2.97
CA GLN A 619 32.93 -17.79 -2.83
C GLN A 619 34.44 -17.81 -2.52
N LEU A 620 34.81 -18.53 -1.47
CA LEU A 620 36.20 -18.65 -0.97
C LEU A 620 36.78 -20.03 -1.19
N GLY A 621 35.96 -21.08 -1.20
CA GLY A 621 36.38 -22.44 -1.45
C GLY A 621 35.20 -23.33 -1.82
N ARG A 622 35.47 -24.44 -2.50
CA ARG A 622 34.49 -25.47 -2.83
C ARG A 622 35.15 -26.84 -2.69
N SER A 623 34.45 -27.80 -2.09
CA SER A 623 34.83 -29.23 -1.98
C SER A 623 33.66 -30.07 -2.42
N VAL A 624 33.94 -31.31 -2.79
CA VAL A 624 32.93 -32.33 -3.08
C VAL A 624 33.07 -33.42 -2.07
N ALA A 625 31.97 -33.84 -1.44
CA ALA A 625 31.96 -34.86 -0.45
C ALA A 625 32.37 -36.25 -1.04
N GLN A 626 33.21 -36.98 -0.32
CA GLN A 626 33.69 -38.30 -0.70
C GLN A 626 32.57 -39.36 -0.57
N ALA A 627 32.88 -40.61 -0.87
CA ALA A 627 31.93 -41.75 -0.81
C ALA A 627 31.37 -41.98 0.60
N ASP A 628 32.08 -41.60 1.63
CA ASP A 628 31.69 -41.69 3.05
C ASP A 628 30.97 -40.40 3.54
N GLY A 629 30.73 -39.43 2.63
CA GLY A 629 30.16 -38.13 2.93
C GLY A 629 31.16 -37.12 3.51
N SER A 630 32.44 -37.44 3.69
CA SER A 630 33.43 -36.53 4.25
C SER A 630 33.81 -35.40 3.28
N TYR A 631 34.00 -34.20 3.80
CA TYR A 631 34.47 -33.03 3.02
C TYR A 631 35.56 -32.28 3.79
N ALA A 632 36.42 -31.59 3.09
CA ALA A 632 37.43 -30.70 3.65
C ALA A 632 37.59 -29.45 2.79
N LEU A 633 37.67 -28.27 3.46
CA LEU A 633 37.85 -26.95 2.87
C LEU A 633 38.87 -26.17 3.73
N ASN A 634 39.50 -25.15 3.15
CA ASN A 634 40.35 -24.21 3.89
C ASN A 634 39.71 -22.85 3.92
N ALA A 635 39.52 -22.28 5.12
CA ALA A 635 39.07 -20.91 5.29
C ALA A 635 40.30 -19.97 5.26
N PRO A 636 40.25 -18.83 4.53
CA PRO A 636 41.42 -17.96 4.32
C PRO A 636 41.89 -17.23 5.58
N GLY A 637 41.15 -17.28 6.69
CA GLY A 637 41.52 -16.69 7.98
C GLY A 637 40.46 -16.88 9.03
N THR A 638 40.66 -16.33 10.22
CA THR A 638 39.69 -16.35 11.30
C THR A 638 38.51 -15.43 10.99
N GLY A 639 37.28 -15.87 11.27
CA GLY A 639 36.09 -15.07 11.02
C GLY A 639 34.81 -15.88 10.86
N SER A 640 33.68 -15.19 10.52
CA SER A 640 32.42 -15.86 10.25
C SER A 640 32.23 -16.08 8.75
N TYR A 641 31.82 -17.29 8.38
CA TYR A 641 31.63 -17.74 7.01
C TYR A 641 30.29 -18.45 6.89
N VAL A 642 29.78 -18.53 5.66
CA VAL A 642 28.60 -19.35 5.34
C VAL A 642 29.06 -20.58 4.56
N LEU A 643 28.70 -21.75 5.09
CA LEU A 643 28.92 -23.02 4.45
C LEU A 643 27.63 -23.49 3.79
N ILE A 644 27.63 -23.70 2.48
CA ILE A 644 26.46 -24.17 1.73
C ILE A 644 26.77 -25.55 1.19
N ALA A 645 25.91 -26.53 1.51
CA ALA A 645 25.98 -27.87 0.93
C ALA A 645 24.75 -28.09 0.01
N SER A 646 24.98 -28.72 -1.12
CA SER A 646 23.94 -29.13 -2.08
C SER A 646 24.30 -30.48 -2.72
N ALA A 647 23.29 -31.32 -2.91
CA ALA A 647 23.45 -32.62 -3.60
C ALA A 647 22.16 -32.92 -4.37
N ASP A 648 22.26 -33.71 -5.44
CA ASP A 648 21.10 -34.15 -6.21
C ASP A 648 20.14 -34.98 -5.34
N GLY A 649 18.87 -34.64 -5.35
CA GLY A 649 17.85 -35.28 -4.50
C GLY A 649 17.81 -34.78 -3.05
N TYR A 650 18.50 -33.68 -2.74
CA TYR A 650 18.49 -33.04 -1.43
C TYR A 650 18.28 -31.53 -1.53
N GLN A 651 17.66 -30.95 -0.50
CA GLN A 651 17.55 -29.50 -0.41
C GLN A 651 18.88 -28.86 -0.02
N PRO A 652 19.32 -27.77 -0.68
CA PRO A 652 20.51 -27.05 -0.29
C PRO A 652 20.39 -26.51 1.13
N GLN A 653 21.41 -26.77 1.96
CA GLN A 653 21.50 -26.31 3.34
C GLN A 653 22.59 -25.25 3.48
N ALA A 654 22.27 -24.12 4.10
CA ALA A 654 23.22 -23.07 4.40
C ALA A 654 23.39 -22.94 5.93
N SER A 655 24.64 -22.93 6.41
CA SER A 655 24.93 -22.78 7.83
C SER A 655 26.04 -21.75 8.05
N THR A 656 25.92 -20.92 9.06
CA THR A 656 26.97 -19.98 9.44
C THR A 656 27.94 -20.67 10.42
N ILE A 657 29.24 -20.69 10.09
CA ILE A 657 30.29 -21.21 10.92
C ILE A 657 31.23 -20.08 11.35
N VAL A 658 31.82 -20.23 12.54
CA VAL A 658 32.86 -19.33 13.04
C VAL A 658 34.18 -20.10 13.04
N VAL A 659 35.15 -19.59 12.26
CA VAL A 659 36.49 -20.21 12.13
C VAL A 659 37.46 -19.45 13.02
N GLY A 660 38.05 -20.13 13.97
CA GLY A 660 39.13 -19.64 14.83
C GLY A 660 40.52 -20.01 14.28
N GLU A 661 41.52 -20.10 15.16
CA GLU A 661 42.89 -20.55 14.82
C GLU A 661 43.01 -22.09 14.77
N GLU A 662 42.06 -22.82 15.38
CA GLU A 662 42.01 -24.29 15.36
C GLU A 662 41.13 -24.82 14.21
N PRO A 663 41.40 -26.05 13.71
CA PRO A 663 40.55 -26.72 12.73
C PRO A 663 39.08 -26.81 13.19
N VAL A 664 38.12 -26.47 12.31
CA VAL A 664 36.68 -26.54 12.63
C VAL A 664 36.08 -27.81 12.06
N ALA A 665 35.52 -28.63 12.92
CA ALA A 665 34.71 -29.78 12.52
C ALA A 665 33.23 -29.39 12.49
N TYR A 666 32.56 -29.54 11.33
CA TYR A 666 31.15 -29.21 11.16
C TYR A 666 30.44 -30.21 10.26
N ASP A 667 29.47 -30.94 10.82
CA ASP A 667 28.66 -31.91 10.07
C ASP A 667 27.41 -31.20 9.50
N ILE A 668 27.11 -31.48 8.24
CA ILE A 668 25.96 -30.90 7.52
C ILE A 668 24.90 -31.97 7.32
N LEU A 669 23.68 -31.69 7.78
CA LEU A 669 22.52 -32.55 7.56
C LEU A 669 21.70 -32.03 6.40
N LEU A 670 21.60 -32.79 5.30
CA LEU A 670 20.76 -32.48 4.16
C LEU A 670 19.43 -33.21 4.28
N SER A 671 18.34 -32.47 4.06
CA SER A 671 16.99 -33.04 3.93
C SER A 671 16.79 -33.58 2.51
N GLY A 672 16.44 -34.86 2.39
CA GLY A 672 16.12 -35.46 1.09
C GLY A 672 14.90 -34.80 0.44
N THR A 673 14.89 -34.73 -0.89
CA THR A 673 13.67 -34.45 -1.65
C THR A 673 13.02 -35.76 -2.04
N SER A 674 11.70 -35.84 -1.91
CA SER A 674 10.87 -36.96 -2.29
C SER A 674 10.08 -36.66 -3.55
N GLY A 675 9.67 -37.66 -4.29
CA GLY A 675 8.80 -37.53 -5.45
C GLY A 675 7.37 -37.98 -5.14
N LEU A 676 6.43 -37.47 -5.93
CA LEU A 676 5.04 -37.95 -5.97
C LEU A 676 4.68 -38.32 -7.41
N THR A 677 4.27 -39.58 -7.63
CA THR A 677 3.74 -40.01 -8.93
C THR A 677 2.35 -40.55 -8.75
N GLY A 678 1.54 -40.44 -9.78
CA GLY A 678 0.19 -40.97 -9.70
C GLY A 678 -0.47 -41.13 -11.06
N VAL A 679 -1.67 -41.70 -11.03
CA VAL A 679 -2.55 -41.83 -12.18
C VAL A 679 -3.91 -41.27 -11.83
N VAL A 680 -4.42 -40.42 -12.71
CA VAL A 680 -5.76 -39.87 -12.61
C VAL A 680 -6.70 -40.63 -13.55
N ARG A 681 -7.81 -41.15 -13.02
CA ARG A 681 -8.78 -41.95 -13.76
C ARG A 681 -10.19 -41.41 -13.57
N ALA A 682 -11.05 -41.67 -14.52
CA ALA A 682 -12.49 -41.39 -14.39
C ALA A 682 -13.15 -42.47 -13.51
N ALA A 683 -13.82 -42.05 -12.44
CA ALA A 683 -14.59 -42.95 -11.57
C ALA A 683 -15.64 -43.70 -12.36
N GLY A 684 -15.73 -45.00 -12.13
CA GLY A 684 -16.74 -45.87 -12.82
C GLY A 684 -16.30 -46.44 -14.17
N SER A 685 -15.47 -45.79 -14.97
CA SER A 685 -14.96 -46.31 -16.26
C SER A 685 -13.48 -46.73 -16.21
N ALA A 686 -12.76 -46.31 -15.19
CA ALA A 686 -11.31 -46.49 -15.04
C ALA A 686 -10.46 -45.96 -16.24
N LEU A 687 -11.05 -45.16 -17.11
CA LEU A 687 -10.34 -44.53 -18.24
C LEU A 687 -9.39 -43.45 -17.73
N PRO A 688 -8.20 -43.32 -18.34
CA PRO A 688 -7.25 -42.28 -17.94
C PRO A 688 -7.78 -40.91 -18.28
N VAL A 689 -7.59 -39.94 -17.37
CA VAL A 689 -7.96 -38.54 -17.57
C VAL A 689 -6.71 -37.77 -17.98
N LYS A 690 -6.70 -37.36 -19.25
CA LYS A 690 -5.62 -36.58 -19.87
C LYS A 690 -5.81 -35.09 -19.57
N ASP A 691 -4.70 -34.36 -19.56
CA ASP A 691 -4.62 -32.90 -19.36
C ASP A 691 -5.28 -32.41 -18.03
N ALA A 692 -5.42 -33.33 -17.05
CA ALA A 692 -5.81 -32.94 -15.70
C ALA A 692 -4.69 -32.17 -15.01
N MET A 693 -5.03 -31.02 -14.43
CA MET A 693 -4.07 -30.24 -13.66
C MET A 693 -3.98 -30.79 -12.24
N VAL A 694 -2.80 -31.26 -11.87
CA VAL A 694 -2.46 -31.73 -10.53
C VAL A 694 -1.72 -30.63 -9.80
N ILE A 695 -2.24 -30.19 -8.65
CA ILE A 695 -1.69 -29.12 -7.81
C ILE A 695 -1.35 -29.72 -6.45
N VAL A 696 -0.12 -29.52 -5.99
CA VAL A 696 0.32 -29.97 -4.66
C VAL A 696 0.62 -28.77 -3.78
N THR A 697 -0.03 -28.73 -2.62
CA THR A 697 0.15 -27.69 -1.61
C THR A 697 0.58 -28.26 -0.27
N ASP A 698 1.25 -27.47 0.55
CA ASP A 698 1.55 -27.83 1.93
C ASP A 698 0.29 -27.74 2.83
N VAL A 699 0.43 -28.09 4.11
CA VAL A 699 -0.65 -28.02 5.12
C VAL A 699 -1.15 -26.58 5.37
N ARG A 700 -0.44 -25.56 4.89
CA ARG A 700 -0.82 -24.15 4.98
C ARG A 700 -1.49 -23.64 3.69
N GLY A 701 -1.55 -24.49 2.65
CA GLY A 701 -2.08 -24.13 1.34
C GLY A 701 -1.06 -23.47 0.40
N ASP A 702 0.24 -23.42 0.78
CA ASP A 702 1.28 -22.87 -0.08
C ASP A 702 1.60 -23.86 -1.21
N LEU A 703 1.62 -23.36 -2.47
CA LEU A 703 1.88 -24.18 -3.65
C LEU A 703 3.32 -24.73 -3.62
N LEU A 704 3.43 -26.06 -3.66
CA LEU A 704 4.69 -26.76 -3.71
C LEU A 704 5.08 -27.14 -5.14
N ALA A 705 4.15 -27.71 -5.91
CA ALA A 705 4.39 -28.16 -7.28
C ALA A 705 3.09 -28.26 -8.08
N THR A 706 3.20 -28.24 -9.42
CA THR A 706 2.09 -28.50 -10.36
C THR A 706 2.55 -29.40 -11.50
N ALA A 707 1.67 -30.28 -11.97
CA ALA A 707 1.86 -31.08 -13.17
C ALA A 707 0.56 -31.21 -13.95
N ALA A 708 0.65 -31.53 -15.23
CA ALA A 708 -0.50 -31.95 -16.03
C ALA A 708 -0.38 -33.45 -16.30
N THR A 709 -1.52 -34.17 -16.32
CA THR A 709 -1.50 -35.61 -16.63
C THR A 709 -1.27 -35.88 -18.11
N GLY A 710 -0.48 -36.91 -18.40
CA GLY A 710 -0.21 -37.40 -19.75
C GLY A 710 -1.40 -38.17 -20.38
N GLU A 711 -1.17 -38.75 -21.55
CA GLU A 711 -2.18 -39.52 -22.30
C GLU A 711 -2.71 -40.78 -21.56
N GLN A 712 -1.89 -41.30 -20.63
CA GLN A 712 -2.26 -42.45 -19.77
C GLN A 712 -2.80 -41.99 -18.41
N GLY A 713 -3.08 -40.69 -18.25
CA GLY A 713 -3.49 -40.08 -16.97
C GLY A 713 -2.40 -40.03 -15.93
N ASP A 714 -1.17 -40.33 -16.31
CA ASP A 714 0.00 -40.35 -15.42
C ASP A 714 0.55 -38.94 -15.16
N PHE A 715 1.05 -38.74 -13.94
CA PHE A 715 1.79 -37.51 -13.58
C PHE A 715 2.98 -37.86 -12.67
N ALA A 716 4.00 -37.00 -12.72
CA ALA A 716 5.17 -37.13 -11.87
C ALA A 716 5.60 -35.74 -11.38
N LEU A 717 5.89 -35.64 -10.09
CA LEU A 717 6.41 -34.46 -9.41
C LEU A 717 7.66 -34.87 -8.64
N THR A 718 8.74 -34.18 -8.88
CA THR A 718 10.03 -34.36 -8.20
C THR A 718 10.26 -33.22 -7.21
N ASP A 719 11.26 -33.39 -6.34
CA ASP A 719 11.73 -32.34 -5.43
C ASP A 719 10.71 -31.85 -4.39
N LEU A 720 9.81 -32.74 -3.96
CA LEU A 720 8.87 -32.47 -2.88
C LEU A 720 9.53 -32.65 -1.50
N VAL A 721 9.13 -31.79 -0.56
CA VAL A 721 9.54 -31.95 0.83
C VAL A 721 8.74 -33.05 1.51
N PRO A 722 9.39 -33.97 2.26
CA PRO A 722 8.67 -35.00 3.01
C PRO A 722 7.65 -34.40 3.98
N GLY A 723 6.50 -35.03 4.10
CA GLY A 723 5.43 -34.61 5.02
C GLY A 723 4.04 -34.69 4.39
N THR A 724 3.04 -34.24 5.13
CA THR A 724 1.66 -34.23 4.64
C THR A 724 1.46 -33.08 3.65
N VAL A 725 1.02 -33.38 2.44
CA VAL A 725 0.66 -32.44 1.38
C VAL A 725 -0.78 -32.63 0.97
N THR A 726 -1.41 -31.60 0.39
CA THR A 726 -2.72 -31.72 -0.25
C THR A 726 -2.54 -31.79 -1.75
N VAL A 727 -3.02 -32.84 -2.36
CA VAL A 727 -3.02 -33.02 -3.81
C VAL A 727 -4.42 -32.70 -4.32
N ALA A 728 -4.54 -31.63 -5.10
CA ALA A 728 -5.78 -31.23 -5.76
C ALA A 728 -5.68 -31.48 -7.26
N VAL A 729 -6.71 -32.12 -7.83
CA VAL A 729 -6.78 -32.43 -9.27
C VAL A 729 -8.01 -31.78 -9.86
N ASN A 730 -7.82 -31.07 -10.98
CA ASN A 730 -8.87 -30.42 -11.75
C ASN A 730 -8.78 -30.83 -13.24
N ALA A 731 -9.88 -31.26 -13.83
CA ALA A 731 -9.94 -31.63 -15.23
C ALA A 731 -11.30 -31.22 -15.84
N SER A 732 -11.30 -30.81 -17.11
CA SER A 732 -12.51 -30.40 -17.80
C SER A 732 -13.51 -31.57 -17.90
N GLY A 733 -14.74 -31.34 -17.48
CA GLY A 733 -15.81 -32.37 -17.48
C GLY A 733 -15.79 -33.31 -16.26
N TYR A 734 -14.92 -33.05 -15.30
CA TYR A 734 -14.82 -33.81 -14.04
C TYR A 734 -14.89 -32.86 -12.84
N ARG A 735 -15.34 -33.37 -11.70
CA ARG A 735 -15.35 -32.61 -10.45
C ARG A 735 -13.96 -32.50 -9.88
N PRO A 736 -13.55 -31.31 -9.44
CA PRO A 736 -12.30 -31.13 -8.73
C PRO A 736 -12.27 -32.01 -7.47
N ARG A 737 -11.15 -32.71 -7.24
CA ARG A 737 -10.92 -33.51 -6.05
C ARG A 737 -9.63 -33.15 -5.36
N ALA A 738 -9.68 -33.02 -4.05
CA ALA A 738 -8.51 -32.78 -3.23
C ALA A 738 -8.39 -33.86 -2.15
N LEU A 739 -7.17 -34.35 -1.93
CA LEU A 739 -6.90 -35.38 -0.92
C LEU A 739 -5.57 -35.12 -0.20
N PRO A 740 -5.49 -35.32 1.11
CA PRO A 740 -4.22 -35.30 1.82
C PRO A 740 -3.40 -36.55 1.50
N VAL A 741 -2.11 -36.34 1.24
CA VAL A 741 -1.14 -37.40 0.92
C VAL A 741 0.08 -37.22 1.80
N GLU A 742 0.59 -38.28 2.39
CA GLU A 742 1.83 -38.27 3.12
C GLU A 742 2.97 -38.65 2.18
N VAL A 743 3.86 -37.68 1.91
CA VAL A 743 5.05 -37.87 1.08
C VAL A 743 6.16 -38.41 1.96
N GLY A 744 6.68 -39.59 1.63
CA GLY A 744 7.71 -40.29 2.42
C GLY A 744 9.03 -39.50 2.50
N ALA A 745 9.85 -39.82 3.49
CA ALA A 745 11.15 -39.12 3.70
C ALA A 745 12.17 -39.42 2.59
N THR A 746 12.02 -40.55 1.88
CA THR A 746 12.87 -40.93 0.74
C THR A 746 12.06 -41.73 -0.27
N GLY A 747 12.37 -41.57 -1.57
CA GLY A 747 11.74 -42.30 -2.64
C GLY A 747 10.52 -41.60 -3.23
N VAL A 748 9.76 -42.34 -4.07
CA VAL A 748 8.63 -41.83 -4.79
C VAL A 748 7.33 -42.39 -4.21
N THR A 749 6.47 -41.50 -3.67
CA THR A 749 5.13 -41.89 -3.21
C THR A 749 4.21 -42.05 -4.42
N ARG A 750 3.45 -43.15 -4.48
CA ARG A 750 2.54 -43.44 -5.58
C ARG A 750 1.09 -43.32 -5.13
N ILE A 751 0.26 -42.61 -5.91
CA ILE A 751 -1.18 -42.43 -5.63
C ILE A 751 -2.03 -42.68 -6.86
N GLU A 752 -3.28 -43.12 -6.65
CA GLU A 752 -4.31 -43.20 -7.67
C GLU A 752 -5.46 -42.26 -7.29
N ILE A 753 -5.94 -41.47 -8.25
CA ILE A 753 -6.97 -40.47 -8.02
C ILE A 753 -8.09 -40.72 -9.03
N ASP A 754 -9.27 -41.07 -8.53
CA ASP A 754 -10.47 -41.21 -9.33
C ASP A 754 -11.26 -39.88 -9.31
N LEU A 755 -11.60 -39.36 -10.49
CA LEU A 755 -12.42 -38.18 -10.65
C LEU A 755 -13.83 -38.54 -11.04
N ASP A 756 -14.82 -38.03 -10.33
CA ASP A 756 -16.22 -38.17 -10.69
C ASP A 756 -16.54 -37.26 -11.88
N ALA A 757 -17.33 -37.75 -12.85
CA ALA A 757 -17.78 -36.95 -13.97
C ALA A 757 -18.66 -35.78 -13.45
N GLY A 758 -18.42 -34.57 -13.90
CA GLY A 758 -19.29 -33.43 -13.71
C GLY A 758 -20.53 -33.56 -14.57
N ALA A 759 -21.73 -33.34 -14.00
CA ALA A 759 -22.95 -33.32 -14.77
C ALA A 759 -23.01 -32.05 -15.64
N ARG A 760 -23.62 -32.19 -16.83
CA ARG A 760 -23.78 -31.10 -17.80
C ARG A 760 -25.27 -30.79 -18.00
N LEU A 761 -25.57 -29.51 -18.10
CA LEU A 761 -26.91 -29.02 -18.45
C LEU A 761 -26.79 -28.13 -19.69
N GLN A 762 -27.50 -28.46 -20.77
CA GLN A 762 -27.56 -27.65 -21.97
C GLN A 762 -28.93 -27.59 -22.57
N GLY A 763 -29.25 -26.47 -23.24
CA GLY A 763 -30.53 -26.24 -23.91
C GLY A 763 -30.53 -25.00 -24.77
N VAL A 764 -31.65 -24.63 -25.30
CA VAL A 764 -31.87 -23.48 -26.16
C VAL A 764 -32.97 -22.61 -25.57
N VAL A 765 -32.75 -21.30 -25.51
CA VAL A 765 -33.79 -20.32 -25.17
C VAL A 765 -34.42 -19.83 -26.45
N ARG A 766 -35.75 -19.97 -26.54
CA ARG A 766 -36.54 -19.61 -27.72
C ARG A 766 -37.53 -18.49 -27.37
N ALA A 767 -37.74 -17.58 -28.29
CA ALA A 767 -38.82 -16.60 -28.30
C ALA A 767 -39.79 -16.96 -29.42
N PRO A 768 -40.98 -16.36 -29.53
CA PRO A 768 -41.97 -16.68 -30.59
C PRO A 768 -41.41 -16.59 -32.02
N HIS A 769 -40.34 -15.80 -32.21
CA HIS A 769 -39.72 -15.57 -33.51
C HIS A 769 -38.46 -16.41 -33.77
N GLY A 770 -38.08 -17.35 -32.88
CA GLY A 770 -36.94 -18.22 -33.02
C GLY A 770 -35.97 -18.20 -31.79
N PRO A 771 -34.77 -18.73 -31.98
CA PRO A 771 -33.76 -18.71 -30.90
C PRO A 771 -33.43 -17.30 -30.43
N LEU A 772 -33.32 -17.10 -29.09
CA LEU A 772 -33.09 -15.79 -28.50
C LEU A 772 -31.60 -15.65 -28.15
N ALA A 773 -30.90 -14.74 -28.84
CA ALA A 773 -29.54 -14.39 -28.53
C ALA A 773 -29.47 -13.41 -27.34
N ASP A 774 -28.34 -13.39 -26.64
CA ASP A 774 -28.04 -12.49 -25.51
C ASP A 774 -29.01 -12.60 -24.31
N ALA A 775 -29.83 -13.67 -24.25
CA ALA A 775 -30.65 -13.97 -23.07
C ALA A 775 -29.75 -14.44 -21.92
N ARG A 776 -29.99 -13.90 -20.73
CA ARG A 776 -29.28 -14.36 -19.53
C ARG A 776 -30.00 -15.55 -18.93
N VAL A 777 -29.30 -16.65 -18.79
CA VAL A 777 -29.77 -17.87 -18.12
C VAL A 777 -29.06 -18.00 -16.78
N THR A 778 -29.80 -18.08 -15.69
CA THR A 778 -29.26 -18.23 -14.33
C THR A 778 -29.69 -19.58 -13.78
N LEU A 779 -28.73 -20.35 -13.27
CA LEU A 779 -28.95 -21.61 -12.59
C LEU A 779 -28.93 -21.43 -11.09
N VAL A 780 -29.96 -21.89 -10.40
CA VAL A 780 -30.14 -21.74 -8.95
C VAL A 780 -30.31 -23.10 -8.31
N ASP A 781 -29.65 -23.37 -7.18
CA ASP A 781 -29.83 -24.64 -6.44
C ASP A 781 -31.13 -24.66 -5.61
N GLN A 782 -31.40 -25.78 -4.96
CA GLN A 782 -32.58 -25.97 -4.10
C GLN A 782 -32.61 -25.00 -2.90
N ALA A 783 -31.46 -24.49 -2.45
CA ALA A 783 -31.37 -23.54 -1.37
C ALA A 783 -31.56 -22.08 -1.82
N GLY A 784 -31.70 -21.83 -3.14
CA GLY A 784 -31.87 -20.49 -3.70
C GLY A 784 -30.55 -19.79 -4.04
N ASN A 785 -29.40 -20.46 -3.97
CA ASN A 785 -28.11 -19.87 -4.33
C ASN A 785 -27.88 -19.96 -5.84
N VAL A 786 -27.32 -18.90 -6.41
CA VAL A 786 -26.91 -18.89 -7.84
C VAL A 786 -25.66 -19.75 -8.00
N VAL A 787 -25.81 -20.86 -8.74
CA VAL A 787 -24.72 -21.79 -9.05
C VAL A 787 -23.94 -21.33 -10.27
N GLY A 788 -24.61 -20.75 -11.26
CA GLY A 788 -23.97 -20.25 -12.46
C GLY A 788 -24.86 -19.31 -13.26
N THR A 789 -24.26 -18.53 -14.17
CA THR A 789 -24.95 -17.70 -15.15
C THR A 789 -24.31 -17.89 -16.53
N ALA A 790 -25.16 -18.08 -17.55
CA ALA A 790 -24.75 -18.17 -18.95
C ALA A 790 -25.50 -17.10 -19.78
N THR A 791 -24.93 -16.69 -20.89
CA THR A 791 -25.58 -15.84 -21.89
C THR A 791 -25.71 -16.62 -23.15
N THR A 792 -26.91 -16.65 -23.77
CA THR A 792 -27.16 -17.44 -24.97
C THR A 792 -26.40 -16.89 -26.16
N GLY A 793 -25.90 -17.79 -27.01
CA GLY A 793 -25.31 -17.47 -28.30
C GLY A 793 -26.33 -17.02 -29.36
N SER A 794 -25.88 -16.75 -30.59
CA SER A 794 -26.74 -16.38 -31.72
C SER A 794 -27.75 -17.47 -32.11
N ASP A 795 -27.50 -18.70 -31.71
CA ASP A 795 -28.38 -19.89 -31.87
C ASP A 795 -29.29 -20.10 -30.65
N GLY A 796 -29.29 -19.21 -29.70
CA GLY A 796 -30.03 -19.30 -28.44
C GLY A 796 -29.51 -20.35 -27.47
N ALA A 797 -28.38 -21.02 -27.76
CA ALA A 797 -27.83 -22.09 -26.92
C ALA A 797 -27.22 -21.60 -25.63
N TYR A 798 -27.40 -22.34 -24.54
CA TYR A 798 -26.73 -22.17 -23.26
C TYR A 798 -26.22 -23.49 -22.71
N ALA A 799 -25.17 -23.46 -21.90
CA ALA A 799 -24.64 -24.65 -21.24
C ALA A 799 -24.05 -24.31 -19.87
N PHE A 800 -24.24 -25.22 -18.91
CA PHE A 800 -23.57 -25.28 -17.63
C PHE A 800 -22.82 -26.60 -17.52
N THR A 801 -21.63 -26.59 -16.99
CA THR A 801 -20.78 -27.78 -16.78
C THR A 801 -20.45 -27.92 -15.31
N ASP A 802 -19.93 -29.08 -14.92
CA ASP A 802 -19.40 -29.36 -13.59
C ASP A 802 -20.47 -29.28 -12.47
N LEU A 803 -21.72 -29.59 -12.79
CA LEU A 803 -22.83 -29.56 -11.86
C LEU A 803 -22.84 -30.80 -10.95
N ASP A 804 -23.32 -30.58 -9.72
CA ASP A 804 -23.69 -31.66 -8.81
C ASP A 804 -25.00 -32.30 -9.24
N GLY A 805 -25.17 -33.60 -8.94
CA GLY A 805 -26.51 -34.23 -9.05
C GLY A 805 -27.44 -33.60 -8.00
N GLY A 806 -28.59 -33.10 -8.45
CA GLY A 806 -29.54 -32.44 -7.55
C GLY A 806 -30.66 -31.70 -8.28
N GLU A 807 -31.52 -31.06 -7.51
CA GLU A 807 -32.60 -30.22 -8.04
C GLU A 807 -32.12 -28.81 -8.28
N TYR A 808 -32.39 -28.29 -9.46
CA TYR A 808 -32.02 -26.94 -9.87
C TYR A 808 -33.21 -26.21 -10.48
N THR A 809 -33.18 -24.89 -10.44
CA THR A 809 -34.11 -24.02 -11.17
C THR A 809 -33.32 -23.21 -12.19
N VAL A 810 -33.67 -23.32 -13.46
CA VAL A 810 -33.13 -22.51 -14.54
C VAL A 810 -34.02 -21.31 -14.77
N ILE A 811 -33.47 -20.11 -14.71
CA ILE A 811 -34.22 -18.87 -14.91
C ILE A 811 -33.65 -18.18 -16.15
N ALA A 812 -34.45 -18.06 -17.19
CA ALA A 812 -34.10 -17.33 -18.40
C ALA A 812 -34.76 -15.94 -18.37
N THR A 813 -33.95 -14.90 -18.69
CA THR A 813 -34.38 -13.48 -18.71
C THR A 813 -34.15 -12.89 -20.09
N GLY A 814 -35.06 -12.03 -20.54
CA GLY A 814 -35.03 -11.40 -21.87
C GLY A 814 -36.45 -11.05 -22.39
N TYR A 815 -37.43 -11.71 -21.84
CA TYR A 815 -38.90 -11.52 -21.86
C TYR A 815 -39.37 -11.61 -20.40
N PRO A 816 -40.67 -11.67 -20.10
CA PRO A 816 -41.05 -12.04 -18.74
C PRO A 816 -40.25 -13.26 -18.30
N PRO A 817 -39.51 -13.20 -17.19
CA PRO A 817 -38.61 -14.29 -16.84
C PRO A 817 -39.36 -15.60 -16.64
N VAL A 818 -38.88 -16.68 -17.24
CA VAL A 818 -39.40 -18.03 -17.05
C VAL A 818 -38.43 -18.81 -16.17
N ALA A 819 -38.94 -19.43 -15.14
CA ALA A 819 -38.21 -20.30 -14.22
C ALA A 819 -38.69 -21.73 -14.39
N THR A 820 -37.82 -22.67 -14.71
CA THR A 820 -38.12 -24.07 -14.88
C THR A 820 -37.29 -24.90 -13.92
N ALA A 821 -37.94 -25.70 -13.09
CA ALA A 821 -37.26 -26.65 -12.20
C ALA A 821 -36.88 -27.93 -12.97
N LEU A 822 -35.68 -28.43 -12.69
CA LEU A 822 -35.19 -29.69 -13.25
C LEU A 822 -34.31 -30.44 -12.25
N THR A 823 -34.22 -31.76 -12.43
CA THR A 823 -33.33 -32.61 -11.63
C THR A 823 -32.18 -33.07 -12.52
N VAL A 824 -30.97 -32.74 -12.14
CA VAL A 824 -29.75 -33.19 -12.81
C VAL A 824 -29.30 -34.50 -12.20
N THR A 825 -29.21 -35.54 -12.99
CA THR A 825 -28.78 -36.89 -12.57
C THR A 825 -27.81 -37.48 -13.60
N GLY A 826 -26.86 -38.29 -13.14
CA GLY A 826 -25.88 -38.97 -14.00
C GLY A 826 -25.00 -37.99 -14.79
N PRO A 827 -24.85 -38.16 -16.12
CA PRO A 827 -23.98 -37.29 -16.94
C PRO A 827 -24.56 -35.90 -17.20
N GLY A 828 -25.81 -35.64 -16.79
CA GLY A 828 -26.46 -34.34 -16.97
C GLY A 828 -27.76 -34.42 -17.79
N VAL A 829 -28.23 -33.27 -18.21
CA VAL A 829 -29.47 -33.10 -18.98
C VAL A 829 -29.14 -32.29 -20.25
N ASP A 830 -29.35 -32.92 -21.40
CA ASP A 830 -29.24 -32.32 -22.73
C ASP A 830 -30.63 -31.97 -23.28
N GLY A 831 -30.75 -30.82 -23.93
CA GLY A 831 -32.00 -30.41 -24.58
C GLY A 831 -33.06 -29.84 -23.63
N HIS A 832 -32.64 -29.20 -22.54
CA HIS A 832 -33.56 -28.43 -21.68
C HIS A 832 -33.89 -27.06 -22.30
N ASP A 833 -34.86 -27.09 -23.28
CA ASP A 833 -35.24 -25.86 -23.99
C ASP A 833 -36.23 -25.05 -23.15
N ILE A 834 -36.04 -23.70 -23.16
CA ILE A 834 -36.89 -22.74 -22.44
C ILE A 834 -37.58 -21.85 -23.46
N GLU A 835 -38.91 -21.87 -23.45
CA GLU A 835 -39.73 -20.97 -24.27
C GLU A 835 -40.13 -19.73 -23.49
N LEU A 836 -39.77 -18.55 -24.02
CA LEU A 836 -40.15 -17.26 -23.50
C LEU A 836 -41.29 -16.69 -24.34
N ALA A 837 -42.49 -16.55 -23.77
CA ALA A 837 -43.65 -15.97 -24.43
C ALA A 837 -44.21 -14.80 -23.65
N HIS A 838 -44.77 -13.80 -24.32
CA HIS A 838 -45.56 -12.75 -23.67
C HIS A 838 -46.88 -13.33 -23.13
N PRO A 839 -47.32 -12.93 -21.92
CA PRO A 839 -48.65 -13.32 -21.44
C PRO A 839 -49.71 -12.71 -22.36
N GLY A 840 -50.26 -13.48 -23.26
CA GLY A 840 -51.30 -13.04 -24.18
C GLY A 840 -51.13 -13.43 -25.67
N GLU A 841 -50.03 -14.11 -26.03
CA GLU A 841 -49.83 -14.75 -27.34
C GLU A 841 -49.97 -16.25 -27.28
#